data_c608be9c1b497d32c9e1d83af240ad19
#
_entry.id   c608be9c1b497d32c9e1d83af240ad19
#
_cell.length_a   1.000
_cell.length_b   1.000
_cell.length_c   1.000
_cell.angle_alpha   90.00
_cell.angle_beta   90.00
_cell.angle_gamma   90.00
#
_symmetry.space_group_name_H-M   'P 1'
#
loop_
_entity.id
_entity.type
_entity.pdbx_description
1 polymer ?
#
loop_
_entity_poly.entity_id
_entity_poly.type
_entity_poly.pdbx_seq_one_letter_code
_entity_poly.pdbx_strand_id
1 'polypeptide(L)'
;MTRERPPRLSAPTAEHHREPFGIGESSPRLSWKTAAPPGWTQHAYQIEIARPDGTHRAPWATSEASVLVDWPDRPLASREPAEIRVRVRGTNGSASDWSPALRLETGLLEPTDWTADAISPQRQPVERLDAQRRPPLLRKDFQADAEVERARLYVTAHGLYEIEINGRRVGDHTLAPGWTSYHHRLRYQTHDVTEHLRAGANAIGAWLADGWYRGRLGFNGGHSDLYGDRVALLAQLEIVHSDGTVSVVGTDTSWRAGQGPVLSSGLLDGETYDARQELPGWSSPGFDDGDWSAVDVVPRDPATLVAPTGPPVRCTEEVSPVLVTPLDTDRLLVDFGQNLVGRIRVTVSGPAGHTVVIRHAEVLQDGELCVRPLRDAISTDRYTLRGGGPETWEPRFTLHGFRYAEITGWRGGDPHRDVVARVHHTDMARTGWFECSNDQVNRLHQNVVWSLRGNFVDLPTDCPQRDERLGWTGDIQIFAPTAAFLYDCHGMLASWLRDVAVEQHDDGTVPWYVPEIPGGEQWTPARPGAGWGDVVALTPWDLYRASGDTGLLAAQYDSARRWVDLITGLSDGSGLWNRGYQLGDWLDPFAPPDDPGAGRTDRHLIATAYYAWSLRHVAWTAGVLGRDDERRRYQELADRVRQAFVSEYVGPGSLMTSDTQTAYAVALQFDLLPDAATRDAAGRRLADLVAAGGHTIQTGFIGTPLVAPALSATRHDASAYALLLQQECPSWLYALKHDATTVWERWDSMLPDGTVNPGEMTSFNHYALGAVAQWLHTTVAGLDASAPGYREVVFRPRPGGGITWASAAHESPYGCVAIRWELGAAELTVETTVPTGATGRIEWPDGGVTLLPTGTTSTRRQHLASAPTCPAEPQRHKRVSRDQKTWGAG
;
A
#
# COMPACT_ATOMS: atom_id res chain seq x y z
N MET A 1 -5.98 -14.38 -49.20
CA MET A 1 -5.61 -14.81 -47.81
C MET A 1 -4.76 -13.72 -47.22
N THR A 2 -5.34 -12.83 -46.46
CA THR A 2 -4.58 -11.86 -45.60
C THR A 2 -3.74 -12.69 -44.64
N ARG A 3 -2.40 -12.58 -44.71
CA ARG A 3 -1.52 -13.18 -43.70
C ARG A 3 -1.90 -12.59 -42.35
N GLU A 4 -2.48 -13.42 -41.49
CA GLU A 4 -2.70 -13.05 -40.10
C GLU A 4 -1.38 -12.58 -39.48
N ARG A 5 -1.39 -11.46 -38.76
CA ARG A 5 -0.21 -10.98 -38.08
C ARG A 5 0.20 -12.01 -37.01
N PRO A 6 1.47 -12.39 -36.95
CA PRO A 6 1.94 -13.32 -35.91
C PRO A 6 1.73 -12.70 -34.55
N PRO A 7 1.55 -13.53 -33.48
CA PRO A 7 1.45 -13.04 -32.11
C PRO A 7 2.73 -12.30 -31.70
N ARG A 8 2.58 -11.25 -30.90
CA ARG A 8 3.69 -10.48 -30.31
C ARG A 8 3.69 -10.65 -28.80
N LEU A 9 4.89 -10.72 -28.22
CA LEU A 9 5.07 -10.89 -26.80
C LEU A 9 5.67 -9.63 -26.17
N SER A 10 5.28 -9.34 -24.92
CA SER A 10 6.07 -8.47 -24.06
C SER A 10 7.40 -9.13 -23.70
N ALA A 11 8.37 -8.38 -23.19
CA ALA A 11 9.43 -9.00 -22.39
C ALA A 11 8.78 -9.79 -21.24
N PRO A 12 9.30 -10.96 -20.86
CA PRO A 12 8.83 -11.66 -19.68
C PRO A 12 9.12 -10.84 -18.42
N THR A 13 8.41 -11.15 -17.34
CA THR A 13 8.68 -10.65 -15.99
C THR A 13 9.05 -11.82 -15.08
N ALA A 14 9.78 -11.56 -14.01
CA ALA A 14 10.16 -12.56 -13.01
C ALA A 14 9.45 -12.24 -11.69
N GLU A 15 8.68 -13.19 -11.15
CA GLU A 15 7.86 -13.02 -9.95
C GLU A 15 7.03 -11.72 -10.02
N HIS A 16 7.05 -10.91 -8.95
CA HIS A 16 6.44 -9.58 -8.88
C HIS A 16 7.49 -8.46 -8.91
N HIS A 17 8.72 -8.76 -9.42
CA HIS A 17 9.77 -7.76 -9.50
C HIS A 17 9.53 -6.79 -10.66
N ARG A 18 9.48 -5.50 -10.35
CA ARG A 18 9.49 -4.44 -11.35
C ARG A 18 10.86 -4.30 -12.03
N GLU A 19 11.91 -4.40 -11.22
CA GLU A 19 13.32 -4.36 -11.60
C GLU A 19 14.01 -5.61 -11.01
N PRO A 20 14.16 -6.72 -11.77
CA PRO A 20 14.66 -7.97 -11.22
C PRO A 20 16.21 -7.97 -11.11
N PHE A 21 16.74 -7.08 -10.26
CA PHE A 21 18.16 -6.92 -10.00
C PHE A 21 18.45 -7.12 -8.52
N GLY A 22 19.33 -8.08 -8.21
CA GLY A 22 19.61 -8.48 -6.84
C GLY A 22 18.48 -9.30 -6.19
N ILE A 23 17.74 -10.09 -6.99
CA ILE A 23 16.58 -10.85 -6.51
C ILE A 23 16.99 -12.04 -5.63
N GLY A 24 16.08 -12.45 -4.74
CA GLY A 24 16.31 -13.54 -3.78
C GLY A 24 15.87 -14.92 -4.27
N GLU A 25 15.21 -15.00 -5.41
CA GLU A 25 14.69 -16.25 -5.96
C GLU A 25 15.72 -16.92 -6.88
N SER A 26 16.16 -18.13 -6.52
CA SER A 26 17.04 -18.93 -7.38
C SER A 26 16.32 -19.56 -8.57
N SER A 27 15.00 -19.68 -8.51
CA SER A 27 14.14 -20.24 -9.55
C SER A 27 12.90 -19.37 -9.73
N PRO A 28 13.06 -18.12 -10.22
CA PRO A 28 11.95 -17.18 -10.32
C PRO A 28 10.93 -17.63 -11.37
N ARG A 29 9.63 -17.58 -11.03
CA ARG A 29 8.56 -17.87 -11.97
C ARG A 29 8.45 -16.75 -13.00
N LEU A 30 8.08 -17.11 -14.23
CA LEU A 30 8.08 -16.20 -15.37
C LEU A 30 6.66 -15.91 -15.84
N SER A 31 6.39 -14.64 -16.20
CA SER A 31 5.13 -14.27 -16.83
C SER A 31 5.37 -13.47 -18.11
N TRP A 32 4.46 -13.57 -19.09
CA TRP A 32 4.51 -12.78 -20.31
C TRP A 32 3.10 -12.46 -20.83
N LYS A 33 2.97 -11.30 -21.46
CA LYS A 33 1.73 -10.87 -22.12
C LYS A 33 1.81 -11.14 -23.62
N THR A 34 0.71 -11.63 -24.18
CA THR A 34 0.61 -11.93 -25.62
C THR A 34 -0.40 -11.00 -26.29
N ALA A 35 0.00 -10.33 -27.36
CA ALA A 35 -0.90 -9.58 -28.25
C ALA A 35 -1.06 -10.37 -29.55
N ALA A 36 -2.27 -10.88 -29.82
CA ALA A 36 -2.58 -11.70 -30.95
C ALA A 36 -3.93 -11.30 -31.57
N PRO A 37 -4.21 -11.70 -32.84
CA PRO A 37 -5.53 -11.51 -33.44
C PRO A 37 -6.66 -12.16 -32.61
N PRO A 38 -7.90 -11.65 -32.68
CA PRO A 38 -9.04 -12.24 -31.99
C PRO A 38 -9.19 -13.74 -32.31
N GLY A 39 -9.47 -14.53 -31.25
CA GLY A 39 -9.62 -15.99 -31.39
C GLY A 39 -8.31 -16.79 -31.41
N TRP A 40 -7.15 -16.14 -31.38
CA TRP A 40 -5.89 -16.84 -31.21
C TRP A 40 -5.73 -17.33 -29.76
N THR A 41 -5.33 -18.58 -29.60
CA THR A 41 -5.08 -19.20 -28.28
C THR A 41 -3.69 -19.82 -28.26
N GLN A 42 -2.95 -19.62 -27.17
CA GLN A 42 -1.67 -20.26 -26.93
C GLN A 42 -1.90 -21.76 -26.76
N HIS A 43 -1.06 -22.57 -27.43
CA HIS A 43 -1.03 -24.03 -27.29
C HIS A 43 0.26 -24.50 -26.66
N ALA A 44 1.36 -23.78 -26.90
CA ALA A 44 2.67 -24.15 -26.39
C ALA A 44 3.55 -22.90 -26.25
N TYR A 45 4.53 -22.99 -25.35
CA TYR A 45 5.58 -22.00 -25.21
C TYR A 45 6.97 -22.63 -25.19
N GLN A 46 7.99 -21.86 -25.46
CA GLN A 46 9.40 -22.22 -25.30
C GLN A 46 10.17 -21.07 -24.66
N ILE A 47 10.99 -21.39 -23.67
CA ILE A 47 11.81 -20.45 -22.94
C ILE A 47 13.28 -20.68 -23.28
N GLU A 48 14.02 -19.62 -23.51
CA GLU A 48 15.46 -19.57 -23.71
C GLU A 48 16.08 -18.75 -22.58
N ILE A 49 17.11 -19.29 -21.94
CA ILE A 49 17.86 -18.67 -20.85
C ILE A 49 19.32 -18.61 -21.24
N ALA A 50 19.84 -17.40 -21.46
CA ALA A 50 21.27 -17.19 -21.70
C ALA A 50 21.95 -16.83 -20.36
N ARG A 51 23.00 -17.52 -20.02
CA ARG A 51 23.82 -17.41 -18.83
C ARG A 51 25.29 -17.22 -19.20
N PRO A 52 26.17 -16.86 -18.28
CA PRO A 52 27.61 -16.74 -18.55
C PRO A 52 28.26 -18.05 -19.06
N ASP A 53 27.76 -19.19 -18.63
CA ASP A 53 28.28 -20.53 -19.02
C ASP A 53 27.62 -21.10 -20.28
N GLY A 54 26.64 -20.44 -20.86
CA GLY A 54 25.96 -20.85 -22.09
C GLY A 54 24.48 -20.56 -22.15
N THR A 55 23.84 -20.97 -23.23
CA THR A 55 22.43 -20.77 -23.46
C THR A 55 21.68 -22.10 -23.34
N HIS A 56 20.74 -22.14 -22.39
CA HIS A 56 19.76 -23.21 -22.27
C HIS A 56 18.50 -22.87 -23.05
N ARG A 57 18.04 -23.80 -23.89
CA ARG A 57 16.74 -23.68 -24.56
C ARG A 57 15.88 -24.86 -24.15
N ALA A 58 14.89 -24.58 -23.29
CA ALA A 58 13.94 -25.59 -22.86
C ALA A 58 13.18 -26.20 -24.05
N PRO A 59 12.75 -27.44 -23.98
CA PRO A 59 11.87 -28.02 -24.99
C PRO A 59 10.54 -27.25 -25.04
N TRP A 60 9.79 -27.39 -26.15
CA TRP A 60 8.43 -26.86 -26.22
C TRP A 60 7.56 -27.49 -25.13
N ALA A 61 6.99 -26.66 -24.26
CA ALA A 61 5.99 -27.08 -23.28
C ALA A 61 4.59 -26.90 -23.91
N THR A 62 3.82 -27.96 -23.98
CA THR A 62 2.39 -27.89 -24.40
C THR A 62 1.58 -27.37 -23.23
N SER A 63 1.27 -26.09 -23.23
CA SER A 63 0.54 -25.40 -22.15
C SER A 63 0.02 -24.05 -22.61
N GLU A 64 -1.14 -23.66 -22.07
CA GLU A 64 -1.74 -22.33 -22.24
C GLU A 64 -1.23 -21.33 -21.18
N ALA A 65 -0.46 -21.79 -20.19
CA ALA A 65 0.04 -20.95 -19.11
C ALA A 65 1.00 -19.86 -19.62
N SER A 66 0.85 -18.67 -19.10
CA SER A 66 1.71 -17.51 -19.39
C SER A 66 1.95 -16.61 -18.18
N VAL A 67 1.45 -17.02 -17.00
CA VAL A 67 1.55 -16.27 -15.74
C VAL A 67 2.16 -17.17 -14.69
N LEU A 68 3.23 -16.70 -14.05
CA LEU A 68 3.95 -17.36 -12.98
C LEU A 68 4.32 -18.82 -13.32
N VAL A 69 4.84 -19.01 -14.53
CA VAL A 69 5.28 -20.29 -15.05
C VAL A 69 6.60 -20.66 -14.40
N ASP A 70 6.72 -21.92 -13.95
CA ASP A 70 7.90 -22.42 -13.26
C ASP A 70 9.18 -22.25 -14.09
N TRP A 71 10.29 -22.01 -13.38
CA TRP A 71 11.62 -21.89 -13.94
C TRP A 71 12.04 -23.20 -14.61
N PRO A 72 12.41 -23.20 -15.90
CA PRO A 72 12.56 -24.45 -16.66
C PRO A 72 13.99 -25.03 -16.66
N ASP A 73 14.90 -24.49 -15.83
CA ASP A 73 16.32 -24.86 -15.86
C ASP A 73 16.86 -25.05 -14.43
N ARG A 74 18.17 -25.35 -14.29
CA ARG A 74 18.81 -25.37 -12.97
C ARG A 74 18.57 -24.04 -12.22
N PRO A 75 18.50 -24.07 -10.90
CA PRO A 75 18.45 -22.84 -10.11
C PRO A 75 19.62 -21.91 -10.44
N LEU A 76 19.39 -20.62 -10.33
CA LEU A 76 20.42 -19.59 -10.38
C LEU A 76 21.27 -19.64 -9.12
N ALA A 77 22.56 -19.45 -9.26
CA ALA A 77 23.48 -19.24 -8.15
C ALA A 77 23.42 -17.77 -7.68
N SER A 78 24.02 -17.48 -6.52
CA SER A 78 24.25 -16.09 -6.09
C SER A 78 25.04 -15.32 -7.14
N ARG A 79 24.68 -14.05 -7.37
CA ARG A 79 25.35 -13.12 -8.32
C ARG A 79 25.22 -13.53 -9.79
N GLU A 80 24.36 -14.48 -10.10
CA GLU A 80 24.25 -15.00 -11.46
C GLU A 80 23.32 -14.13 -12.31
N PRO A 81 23.84 -13.51 -13.40
CA PRO A 81 22.99 -12.84 -14.36
C PRO A 81 22.37 -13.84 -15.33
N ALA A 82 21.16 -13.53 -15.80
CA ALA A 82 20.51 -14.29 -16.86
C ALA A 82 19.73 -13.37 -17.80
N GLU A 83 19.68 -13.73 -19.09
CA GLU A 83 18.84 -13.10 -20.09
C GLU A 83 17.79 -14.12 -20.56
N ILE A 84 16.49 -13.78 -20.41
CA ILE A 84 15.39 -14.70 -20.66
C ILE A 84 14.57 -14.19 -21.83
N ARG A 85 14.21 -15.10 -22.76
CA ARG A 85 13.29 -14.86 -23.85
C ARG A 85 12.25 -15.96 -23.94
N VAL A 86 11.07 -15.61 -24.39
CA VAL A 86 9.95 -16.53 -24.57
C VAL A 86 9.45 -16.44 -26.00
N ARG A 87 9.01 -17.57 -26.55
CA ARG A 87 8.18 -17.61 -27.76
C ARG A 87 7.02 -18.56 -27.60
N VAL A 88 5.93 -18.26 -28.28
CA VAL A 88 4.69 -19.03 -28.17
C VAL A 88 4.25 -19.61 -29.51
N ARG A 89 3.42 -20.64 -29.45
CA ARG A 89 2.75 -21.24 -30.62
C ARG A 89 1.26 -21.34 -30.34
N GLY A 90 0.45 -20.91 -31.31
CA GLY A 90 -1.00 -21.00 -31.22
C GLY A 90 -1.54 -22.38 -31.66
N THR A 91 -2.81 -22.64 -31.32
CA THR A 91 -3.54 -23.86 -31.75
C THR A 91 -3.65 -23.97 -33.27
N ASN A 92 -3.61 -22.85 -34.00
CA ASN A 92 -3.56 -22.78 -35.46
C ASN A 92 -2.18 -23.06 -36.05
N GLY A 93 -1.17 -23.40 -35.21
CA GLY A 93 0.21 -23.67 -35.61
C GLY A 93 1.06 -22.43 -35.86
N SER A 94 0.52 -21.22 -35.79
CA SER A 94 1.31 -19.98 -35.89
C SER A 94 2.23 -19.82 -34.68
N ALA A 95 3.47 -19.40 -34.90
CA ALA A 95 4.45 -19.16 -33.87
C ALA A 95 4.81 -17.66 -33.86
N SER A 96 5.12 -17.14 -32.65
CA SER A 96 5.72 -15.82 -32.50
C SER A 96 7.21 -15.85 -32.81
N ASP A 97 7.80 -14.70 -33.08
CA ASP A 97 9.23 -14.49 -32.84
C ASP A 97 9.53 -14.57 -31.34
N TRP A 98 10.82 -14.57 -30.99
CA TRP A 98 11.26 -14.43 -29.60
C TRP A 98 10.82 -13.06 -29.04
N SER A 99 10.42 -13.04 -27.78
CA SER A 99 10.13 -11.80 -27.05
C SER A 99 11.37 -10.89 -26.96
N PRO A 100 11.20 -9.60 -26.64
CA PRO A 100 12.28 -8.85 -26.03
C PRO A 100 12.83 -9.60 -24.79
N ALA A 101 14.12 -9.40 -24.51
CA ALA A 101 14.75 -10.06 -23.38
C ALA A 101 14.38 -9.44 -22.04
N LEU A 102 14.15 -10.27 -21.04
CA LEU A 102 14.26 -9.90 -19.64
C LEU A 102 15.72 -10.11 -19.20
N ARG A 103 16.30 -9.12 -18.56
CA ARG A 103 17.57 -9.26 -17.85
C ARG A 103 17.31 -9.28 -16.36
N LEU A 104 17.83 -10.29 -15.69
CA LEU A 104 17.79 -10.39 -14.23
C LEU A 104 19.16 -10.77 -13.69
N GLU A 105 19.37 -10.47 -12.41
CA GLU A 105 20.57 -10.90 -11.67
C GLU A 105 20.13 -11.25 -10.24
N THR A 106 20.61 -12.40 -9.72
CA THR A 106 20.37 -12.75 -8.31
C THR A 106 21.26 -11.94 -7.38
N GLY A 107 20.76 -11.70 -6.16
CA GLY A 107 21.57 -11.16 -5.06
C GLY A 107 22.45 -12.22 -4.40
N LEU A 108 22.71 -12.06 -3.12
CA LEU A 108 23.37 -13.02 -2.26
C LEU A 108 22.31 -13.98 -1.70
N LEU A 109 22.32 -15.22 -2.18
CA LEU A 109 21.27 -16.20 -1.85
C LEU A 109 21.57 -16.99 -0.58
N GLU A 110 22.87 -17.12 -0.24
CA GLU A 110 23.31 -17.94 0.88
C GLU A 110 23.91 -17.08 1.99
N PRO A 111 23.67 -17.38 3.27
CA PRO A 111 24.29 -16.66 4.38
C PRO A 111 25.83 -16.61 4.30
N THR A 112 26.46 -17.62 3.73
CA THR A 112 27.91 -17.73 3.54
C THR A 112 28.47 -16.84 2.43
N ASP A 113 27.61 -16.21 1.64
CA ASP A 113 28.01 -15.21 0.64
C ASP A 113 28.48 -13.91 1.28
N TRP A 114 28.02 -13.63 2.50
CA TRP A 114 28.43 -12.46 3.25
C TRP A 114 29.76 -12.69 3.95
N THR A 115 30.74 -11.88 3.58
CA THR A 115 32.09 -11.87 4.17
C THR A 115 32.39 -10.59 4.94
N ALA A 116 31.54 -9.56 4.78
CA ALA A 116 31.62 -8.28 5.47
C ALA A 116 30.99 -8.37 6.87
N ASP A 117 31.50 -7.60 7.81
CA ASP A 117 30.97 -7.45 9.16
C ASP A 117 30.01 -6.25 9.24
N ALA A 118 28.98 -6.35 10.08
CA ALA A 118 28.21 -5.15 10.44
C ALA A 118 29.05 -4.27 11.36
N ILE A 119 29.21 -2.98 11.01
CA ILE A 119 30.05 -2.04 11.77
C ILE A 119 29.24 -0.84 12.27
N SER A 120 29.57 -0.36 13.44
CA SER A 120 28.96 0.80 14.10
C SER A 120 30.06 1.76 14.58
N PRO A 121 29.81 3.07 14.63
CA PRO A 121 30.76 3.98 15.28
C PRO A 121 31.11 3.50 16.70
N GLN A 122 32.38 3.69 17.09
CA GLN A 122 32.82 3.32 18.42
C GLN A 122 31.98 4.02 19.48
N ARG A 123 31.55 3.26 20.50
CA ARG A 123 30.67 3.76 21.54
C ARG A 123 31.37 4.87 22.32
N GLN A 124 30.77 6.06 22.27
CA GLN A 124 31.20 7.20 23.10
C GLN A 124 30.53 7.12 24.47
N PRO A 125 31.17 7.56 25.55
CA PRO A 125 30.50 7.69 26.85
C PRO A 125 29.30 8.63 26.70
N VAL A 126 28.11 8.16 27.02
CA VAL A 126 26.89 8.94 26.94
C VAL A 126 26.76 9.82 28.14
N GLU A 127 27.09 11.12 28.04
CA GLU A 127 26.95 12.07 29.14
C GLU A 127 25.51 12.56 29.36
N ARG A 128 24.59 12.32 28.40
CA ARG A 128 23.15 12.66 28.52
C ARG A 128 22.29 11.68 27.74
N LEU A 129 21.27 11.12 28.37
CA LEU A 129 20.27 10.22 27.79
C LEU A 129 19.32 10.93 26.76
N ASP A 130 19.23 12.26 26.84
CA ASP A 130 18.31 13.10 26.06
C ASP A 130 18.97 13.78 24.85
N ALA A 131 20.24 13.55 24.60
CA ALA A 131 20.88 14.09 23.41
C ALA A 131 20.45 13.24 22.19
N GLN A 132 19.72 13.85 21.27
CA GLN A 132 19.48 13.26 19.94
C GLN A 132 20.82 12.79 19.37
N ARG A 133 20.92 11.49 19.06
CA ARG A 133 22.18 10.91 18.60
C ARG A 133 22.42 11.35 17.17
N ARG A 134 23.50 12.12 16.97
CA ARG A 134 23.85 12.68 15.69
C ARG A 134 24.10 11.59 14.66
N PRO A 135 23.46 11.64 13.48
CA PRO A 135 23.70 10.74 12.37
C PRO A 135 25.19 10.72 11.96
N PRO A 136 25.86 9.55 11.97
CA PRO A 136 27.28 9.46 11.65
C PRO A 136 27.52 9.34 10.14
N LEU A 137 28.73 9.69 9.72
CA LEU A 137 29.34 9.33 8.46
C LEU A 137 30.34 8.20 8.68
N LEU A 138 30.34 7.20 7.79
CA LEU A 138 31.35 6.16 7.77
C LEU A 138 32.08 6.19 6.42
N ARG A 139 33.38 5.94 6.39
CA ARG A 139 34.14 5.90 5.14
C ARG A 139 35.32 4.91 5.18
N LYS A 140 35.77 4.54 3.96
CA LYS A 140 36.98 3.75 3.74
C LYS A 140 37.57 4.13 2.37
N ASP A 141 38.87 4.37 2.33
CA ASP A 141 39.65 4.37 1.09
C ASP A 141 40.03 2.94 0.71
N PHE A 142 40.02 2.66 -0.60
CA PHE A 142 40.43 1.35 -1.12
C PHE A 142 41.06 1.46 -2.50
N GLN A 143 41.74 0.40 -2.95
CA GLN A 143 42.36 0.32 -4.26
C GLN A 143 41.60 -0.69 -5.14
N ALA A 144 41.41 -0.35 -6.40
CA ALA A 144 41.05 -1.28 -7.45
C ALA A 144 42.28 -1.55 -8.30
N ASP A 145 42.86 -2.73 -8.16
CA ASP A 145 44.21 -3.05 -8.69
C ASP A 145 44.28 -3.10 -10.21
N ALA A 146 43.15 -3.27 -10.88
CA ALA A 146 43.02 -3.30 -12.33
C ALA A 146 41.77 -2.55 -12.81
N GLU A 147 41.58 -2.48 -14.14
CA GLU A 147 40.38 -1.91 -14.73
C GLU A 147 39.14 -2.68 -14.29
N VAL A 148 38.09 -1.95 -13.93
CA VAL A 148 36.83 -2.50 -13.42
C VAL A 148 35.94 -2.92 -14.60
N GLU A 149 35.62 -4.20 -14.72
CA GLU A 149 34.66 -4.70 -15.69
C GLU A 149 33.23 -4.63 -15.16
N ARG A 150 33.03 -5.05 -13.90
CA ARG A 150 31.74 -5.07 -13.24
C ARG A 150 31.91 -4.90 -11.74
N ALA A 151 31.01 -4.13 -11.12
CA ALA A 151 30.99 -4.01 -9.66
C ALA A 151 29.57 -4.03 -9.10
N ARG A 152 29.40 -4.76 -7.98
CA ARG A 152 28.10 -4.88 -7.27
C ARG A 152 28.30 -4.49 -5.81
N LEU A 153 27.42 -3.65 -5.32
CA LEU A 153 27.35 -3.29 -3.91
C LEU A 153 26.11 -3.94 -3.30
N TYR A 154 26.31 -4.80 -2.32
CA TYR A 154 25.27 -5.36 -1.45
C TYR A 154 25.33 -4.61 -0.13
N VAL A 155 24.21 -3.99 0.29
CA VAL A 155 24.24 -3.08 1.42
C VAL A 155 22.95 -3.09 2.22
N THR A 156 23.08 -3.02 3.55
CA THR A 156 21.98 -2.83 4.49
C THR A 156 22.47 -2.07 5.72
N ALA A 157 21.54 -1.72 6.62
CA ALA A 157 21.86 -1.01 7.85
C ALA A 157 20.93 -1.41 9.01
N HIS A 158 21.44 -1.29 10.24
CA HIS A 158 20.62 -1.07 11.41
C HIS A 158 20.33 0.44 11.47
N GLY A 159 19.17 0.86 11.04
CA GLY A 159 18.81 2.26 10.79
C GLY A 159 18.59 2.52 9.30
N LEU A 160 18.79 3.74 8.86
CA LEU A 160 18.74 4.16 7.46
C LEU A 160 20.13 4.46 6.94
N TYR A 161 20.32 4.29 5.62
CA TYR A 161 21.59 4.62 4.98
C TYR A 161 21.41 5.31 3.63
N GLU A 162 22.41 6.10 3.25
CA GLU A 162 22.71 6.51 1.87
C GLU A 162 24.20 6.27 1.59
N ILE A 163 24.53 5.72 0.42
CA ILE A 163 25.92 5.44 0.02
C ILE A 163 26.42 6.47 -0.99
N GLU A 164 27.67 6.84 -0.85
CA GLU A 164 28.43 7.59 -1.85
C GLU A 164 29.71 6.84 -2.23
N ILE A 165 30.05 6.80 -3.52
CA ILE A 165 31.32 6.28 -4.01
C ILE A 165 31.98 7.39 -4.84
N ASN A 166 33.22 7.73 -4.50
CA ASN A 166 34.00 8.78 -5.17
C ASN A 166 33.25 10.13 -5.27
N GLY A 167 32.52 10.52 -4.22
CA GLY A 167 31.74 11.75 -4.14
C GLY A 167 30.40 11.73 -4.88
N ARG A 168 29.97 10.57 -5.37
CA ARG A 168 28.71 10.41 -6.10
C ARG A 168 27.76 9.48 -5.34
N ARG A 169 26.50 9.92 -5.13
CA ARG A 169 25.46 9.11 -4.52
C ARG A 169 25.20 7.85 -5.35
N VAL A 170 25.01 6.70 -4.67
CA VAL A 170 24.64 5.43 -5.25
C VAL A 170 23.12 5.24 -5.15
N GLY A 171 22.47 5.04 -6.30
CA GLY A 171 21.03 4.81 -6.36
C GLY A 171 20.19 6.02 -5.98
N ASP A 172 18.87 5.80 -5.95
CA ASP A 172 17.85 6.82 -5.69
C ASP A 172 16.85 6.40 -4.60
N HIS A 173 17.13 5.29 -3.93
CA HIS A 173 16.28 4.77 -2.87
C HIS A 173 16.18 5.74 -1.70
N THR A 174 15.00 5.85 -1.13
CA THR A 174 14.70 6.69 0.04
C THR A 174 14.39 5.78 1.23
N LEU A 175 14.89 6.14 2.41
CA LEU A 175 14.70 5.40 3.67
C LEU A 175 15.13 3.91 3.58
N ALA A 176 16.14 3.61 2.76
CA ALA A 176 16.72 2.25 2.71
C ALA A 176 17.39 1.89 4.05
N PRO A 177 17.33 0.61 4.47
CA PRO A 177 16.82 -0.58 3.81
C PRO A 177 15.30 -0.78 3.93
N GLY A 178 14.59 0.13 4.63
CA GLY A 178 13.17 0.06 4.91
C GLY A 178 12.87 -0.56 6.29
N TRP A 179 11.59 -0.78 6.58
CA TRP A 179 11.13 -1.34 7.85
C TRP A 179 10.65 -2.79 7.68
N THR A 180 11.31 -3.72 8.35
CA THR A 180 10.93 -5.12 8.48
C THR A 180 10.98 -5.52 9.95
N SER A 181 10.56 -6.72 10.27
CA SER A 181 10.76 -7.33 11.59
C SER A 181 12.25 -7.59 11.83
N TYR A 182 13.01 -6.55 12.16
CA TYR A 182 14.49 -6.53 12.14
C TYR A 182 15.18 -7.66 12.90
N HIS A 183 14.54 -8.24 13.92
CA HIS A 183 15.07 -9.39 14.63
C HIS A 183 15.01 -10.68 13.81
N HIS A 184 14.07 -10.77 12.88
CA HIS A 184 13.83 -11.96 12.06
C HIS A 184 14.29 -11.79 10.62
N ARG A 185 14.10 -10.58 10.05
CA ARG A 185 14.36 -10.27 8.65
C ARG A 185 14.92 -8.87 8.51
N LEU A 186 16.04 -8.74 7.81
CA LEU A 186 16.60 -7.45 7.43
C LEU A 186 16.87 -7.45 5.92
N ARG A 187 16.21 -6.56 5.19
CA ARG A 187 16.43 -6.43 3.76
C ARG A 187 17.79 -5.81 3.46
N TYR A 188 18.43 -6.30 2.42
CA TYR A 188 19.58 -5.63 1.81
C TYR A 188 19.24 -5.18 0.40
N GLN A 189 19.93 -4.16 -0.11
CA GLN A 189 19.80 -3.70 -1.49
C GLN A 189 21.04 -4.08 -2.29
N THR A 190 20.85 -4.32 -3.60
CA THR A 190 21.91 -4.56 -4.56
C THR A 190 21.98 -3.38 -5.52
N HIS A 191 23.18 -2.83 -5.73
CA HIS A 191 23.39 -1.72 -6.65
C HIS A 191 24.49 -2.06 -7.67
N ASP A 192 24.26 -1.74 -8.95
CA ASP A 192 25.33 -1.68 -9.94
C ASP A 192 26.12 -0.39 -9.73
N VAL A 193 27.37 -0.54 -9.32
CA VAL A 193 28.27 0.60 -9.05
C VAL A 193 29.46 0.63 -9.97
N THR A 194 29.42 -0.11 -11.09
CA THR A 194 30.50 -0.20 -12.07
C THR A 194 30.98 1.17 -12.53
N GLU A 195 30.07 2.05 -12.88
CA GLU A 195 30.41 3.42 -13.35
C GLU A 195 30.86 4.39 -12.24
N HIS A 196 30.75 3.99 -10.97
CA HIS A 196 31.23 4.77 -9.83
C HIS A 196 32.72 4.54 -9.56
N LEU A 197 33.26 3.44 -10.04
CA LEU A 197 34.62 3.01 -9.76
C LEU A 197 35.60 3.34 -10.89
N ARG A 198 36.88 3.38 -10.54
CA ARG A 198 37.99 3.54 -11.47
C ARG A 198 39.18 2.68 -11.01
N ALA A 199 40.10 2.36 -11.91
CA ALA A 199 41.35 1.74 -11.54
C ALA A 199 42.17 2.68 -10.61
N GLY A 200 42.85 2.14 -9.62
CA GLY A 200 43.57 2.84 -8.60
C GLY A 200 42.74 3.25 -7.40
N ALA A 201 42.98 4.45 -6.87
CA ALA A 201 42.35 4.90 -5.63
C ALA A 201 40.87 5.24 -5.77
N ASN A 202 40.07 4.67 -4.85
CA ASN A 202 38.66 4.89 -4.71
C ASN A 202 38.31 5.11 -3.22
N ALA A 203 37.13 5.66 -2.96
CA ALA A 203 36.58 5.77 -1.61
C ALA A 203 35.08 5.42 -1.62
N ILE A 204 34.61 4.76 -0.57
CA ILE A 204 33.22 4.51 -0.27
C ILE A 204 32.86 5.20 1.05
N GLY A 205 31.73 5.88 1.08
CA GLY A 205 31.18 6.53 2.25
C GLY A 205 29.71 6.19 2.45
N ALA A 206 29.26 6.17 3.69
CA ALA A 206 27.87 5.96 4.07
C ALA A 206 27.41 7.04 5.06
N TRP A 207 26.24 7.60 4.79
CA TRP A 207 25.43 8.29 5.77
C TRP A 207 24.59 7.26 6.51
N LEU A 208 24.50 7.36 7.84
CA LEU A 208 23.57 6.57 8.63
C LEU A 208 22.63 7.48 9.40
N ALA A 209 21.41 6.97 9.69
CA ALA A 209 20.43 7.63 10.55
C ALA A 209 19.59 6.61 11.32
N ASP A 210 18.86 7.07 12.31
CA ASP A 210 18.09 6.21 13.23
C ASP A 210 16.98 5.41 12.54
N GLY A 211 16.17 6.08 11.71
CA GLY A 211 15.03 5.47 11.02
C GLY A 211 14.08 4.74 11.98
N TRP A 212 13.57 3.61 11.53
CA TRP A 212 12.71 2.75 12.35
C TRP A 212 13.47 1.88 13.34
N TYR A 213 14.79 1.68 13.15
CA TYR A 213 15.58 0.77 13.99
C TYR A 213 15.84 1.35 15.39
N ARG A 214 16.31 2.60 15.45
CA ARG A 214 16.71 3.28 16.68
C ARG A 214 15.89 4.52 16.99
N GLY A 215 15.20 5.06 15.99
CA GLY A 215 14.42 6.28 16.11
C GLY A 215 13.15 6.12 16.91
N ARG A 216 12.49 7.24 17.16
CA ARG A 216 11.23 7.32 17.89
C ARG A 216 10.06 6.82 17.03
N LEU A 217 9.29 5.84 17.53
CA LEU A 217 8.15 5.23 16.86
C LEU A 217 6.97 5.05 17.83
N GLY A 218 5.75 5.00 17.27
CA GLY A 218 4.53 4.65 17.99
C GLY A 218 3.87 5.82 18.68
N PHE A 219 2.99 5.51 19.61
CA PHE A 219 2.04 6.41 20.27
C PHE A 219 2.60 7.11 21.50
N ASN A 220 1.88 8.14 21.97
CA ASN A 220 2.13 8.82 23.24
C ASN A 220 3.58 9.31 23.37
N GLY A 221 4.04 10.02 22.36
CA GLY A 221 5.42 10.48 22.27
C GLY A 221 6.42 9.43 21.77
N GLY A 222 5.98 8.19 21.57
CA GLY A 222 6.76 7.11 20.96
C GLY A 222 7.86 6.53 21.85
N HIS A 223 8.50 5.47 21.33
CA HIS A 223 9.60 4.76 21.96
C HIS A 223 10.81 4.74 21.04
N SER A 224 12.01 4.90 21.59
CA SER A 224 13.29 4.79 20.87
C SER A 224 14.01 3.50 21.23
N ASP A 225 15.00 3.14 20.40
CA ASP A 225 15.87 1.97 20.63
C ASP A 225 15.14 0.61 20.63
N LEU A 226 14.00 0.51 19.94
CA LEU A 226 13.14 -0.68 19.97
C LEU A 226 13.84 -1.95 19.45
N TYR A 227 14.68 -1.80 18.44
CA TYR A 227 15.42 -2.92 17.84
C TYR A 227 16.88 -2.93 18.23
N GLY A 228 17.38 -1.85 18.80
CA GLY A 228 18.76 -1.71 19.28
C GLY A 228 19.17 -0.26 19.42
N ASP A 229 20.22 -0.03 20.24
CA ASP A 229 20.72 1.29 20.62
C ASP A 229 21.86 1.81 19.71
N ARG A 230 22.23 1.05 18.66
CA ARG A 230 23.36 1.37 17.77
C ARG A 230 22.94 1.26 16.30
N VAL A 231 23.11 2.33 15.54
CA VAL A 231 23.07 2.25 14.09
C VAL A 231 24.29 1.50 13.57
N ALA A 232 24.15 0.70 12.51
CA ALA A 232 25.26 -0.03 11.94
C ALA A 232 25.13 -0.13 10.42
N LEU A 233 26.25 -0.25 9.72
CA LEU A 233 26.34 -0.50 8.28
C LEU A 233 26.85 -1.91 8.04
N LEU A 234 26.24 -2.62 7.12
CA LEU A 234 26.80 -3.83 6.51
C LEU A 234 26.83 -3.64 4.99
N ALA A 235 28.03 -3.54 4.44
CA ALA A 235 28.23 -3.31 3.01
C ALA A 235 29.34 -4.23 2.45
N GLN A 236 29.04 -4.87 1.32
CA GLN A 236 29.97 -5.73 0.59
C GLN A 236 30.00 -5.29 -0.87
N LEU A 237 31.15 -4.70 -1.27
CA LEU A 237 31.39 -4.29 -2.64
C LEU A 237 32.26 -5.36 -3.32
N GLU A 238 31.71 -6.01 -4.35
CA GLU A 238 32.42 -6.99 -5.15
C GLU A 238 32.79 -6.38 -6.50
N ILE A 239 34.05 -6.49 -6.87
CA ILE A 239 34.64 -5.91 -8.07
C ILE A 239 35.21 -7.03 -8.92
N VAL A 240 34.68 -7.20 -10.11
CA VAL A 240 35.25 -8.07 -11.16
C VAL A 240 36.13 -7.19 -12.05
N HIS A 241 37.40 -7.55 -12.15
CA HIS A 241 38.38 -6.85 -12.95
C HIS A 241 38.49 -7.42 -14.37
N SER A 242 38.96 -6.61 -15.31
CA SER A 242 39.10 -6.98 -16.72
C SER A 242 40.05 -8.19 -16.96
N ASP A 243 40.91 -8.53 -16.00
CA ASP A 243 41.77 -9.74 -16.02
C ASP A 243 41.04 -10.96 -15.44
N GLY A 244 39.80 -10.86 -15.04
CA GLY A 244 38.97 -11.92 -14.46
C GLY A 244 39.19 -12.12 -12.96
N THR A 245 40.05 -11.36 -12.31
CA THR A 245 40.19 -11.40 -10.85
C THR A 245 39.03 -10.75 -10.14
N VAL A 246 38.72 -11.20 -8.92
CA VAL A 246 37.64 -10.64 -8.09
C VAL A 246 38.23 -10.10 -6.80
N SER A 247 37.93 -8.87 -6.46
CA SER A 247 38.25 -8.28 -5.17
C SER A 247 36.98 -7.90 -4.41
N VAL A 248 37.05 -8.01 -3.07
CA VAL A 248 35.93 -7.69 -2.18
C VAL A 248 36.37 -6.60 -1.20
N VAL A 249 35.59 -5.54 -1.13
CA VAL A 249 35.74 -4.45 -0.16
C VAL A 249 34.54 -4.50 0.77
N GLY A 250 34.71 -5.10 1.95
CA GLY A 250 33.67 -5.22 2.96
C GLY A 250 33.77 -4.15 4.05
N THR A 251 32.68 -4.01 4.80
CA THR A 251 32.72 -3.33 6.10
C THR A 251 33.51 -4.18 7.10
N ASP A 252 34.46 -3.54 7.76
CA ASP A 252 35.37 -4.12 8.75
C ASP A 252 35.94 -3.03 9.67
N THR A 253 36.83 -3.41 10.58
CA THR A 253 37.43 -2.49 11.55
C THR A 253 38.39 -1.46 10.94
N SER A 254 38.67 -1.52 9.65
CA SER A 254 39.50 -0.51 8.95
C SER A 254 38.73 0.74 8.53
N TRP A 255 37.41 0.72 8.63
CA TRP A 255 36.56 1.88 8.40
C TRP A 255 36.73 2.92 9.48
N ARG A 256 36.39 4.17 9.15
CA ARG A 256 36.39 5.31 10.07
C ARG A 256 35.00 5.92 10.18
N ALA A 257 34.68 6.47 11.35
CA ALA A 257 33.42 7.14 11.63
C ALA A 257 33.62 8.59 12.03
N GLY A 258 32.91 9.49 11.37
CA GLY A 258 32.93 10.94 11.62
C GLY A 258 31.52 11.51 11.81
N GLN A 259 31.47 12.82 12.04
CA GLN A 259 30.21 13.55 12.14
C GLN A 259 30.02 14.46 10.92
N GLY A 260 28.83 14.45 10.33
CA GLY A 260 28.46 15.27 9.17
C GLY A 260 27.58 16.47 9.54
N PRO A 261 26.97 17.12 8.56
CA PRO A 261 26.09 18.29 8.74
C PRO A 261 24.71 17.96 9.29
N VAL A 262 24.26 16.70 9.25
CA VAL A 262 23.01 16.30 9.89
C VAL A 262 23.20 16.24 11.40
N LEU A 263 22.56 17.15 12.13
CA LEU A 263 22.69 17.25 13.59
C LEU A 263 21.71 16.32 14.32
N SER A 264 20.53 16.15 13.74
CA SER A 264 19.49 15.22 14.21
C SER A 264 18.57 14.83 13.06
N SER A 265 18.00 13.64 13.13
CA SER A 265 17.01 13.19 12.17
C SER A 265 16.07 12.18 12.82
N GLY A 266 14.76 12.34 12.61
CA GLY A 266 13.73 11.45 13.12
C GLY A 266 12.54 11.43 12.18
N LEU A 267 11.92 10.25 12.01
CA LEU A 267 10.76 10.10 11.14
C LEU A 267 9.57 10.96 11.57
N LEU A 268 9.38 11.12 12.90
CA LEU A 268 8.30 11.91 13.48
C LEU A 268 8.69 13.38 13.70
N ASP A 269 9.99 13.63 13.93
CA ASP A 269 10.48 14.93 14.37
C ASP A 269 10.89 15.84 13.22
N GLY A 270 11.46 15.26 12.16
CA GLY A 270 12.09 15.98 11.07
C GLY A 270 13.62 15.95 11.16
N GLU A 271 14.28 16.77 10.35
CA GLU A 271 15.75 16.83 10.23
C GLU A 271 16.27 18.21 10.56
N THR A 272 17.39 18.25 11.30
CA THR A 272 18.17 19.46 11.52
C THR A 272 19.52 19.34 10.80
N TYR A 273 19.78 20.26 9.88
CA TYR A 273 20.98 20.27 9.06
C TYR A 273 21.75 21.61 9.18
N ASP A 274 23.06 21.54 9.36
CA ASP A 274 23.93 22.71 9.39
C ASP A 274 24.95 22.63 8.27
N ALA A 275 24.71 23.35 7.18
CA ALA A 275 25.55 23.34 5.98
C ALA A 275 26.98 23.87 6.23
N ARG A 276 27.23 24.61 7.34
CA ARG A 276 28.58 25.03 7.72
C ARG A 276 29.47 23.87 8.16
N GLN A 277 28.86 22.71 8.48
CA GLN A 277 29.53 21.48 8.89
C GLN A 277 29.66 20.46 7.75
N GLU A 278 29.34 20.83 6.54
CA GLU A 278 29.62 20.02 5.36
C GLU A 278 31.13 19.74 5.25
N LEU A 279 31.47 18.54 4.86
CA LEU A 279 32.85 18.07 4.67
C LEU A 279 33.09 17.80 3.18
N PRO A 280 33.43 18.80 2.36
CA PRO A 280 33.60 18.60 0.93
C PRO A 280 34.62 17.50 0.62
N GLY A 281 34.21 16.53 -0.23
CA GLY A 281 35.08 15.42 -0.64
C GLY A 281 35.24 14.31 0.39
N TRP A 282 34.44 14.28 1.47
CA TRP A 282 34.55 13.29 2.54
C TRP A 282 34.43 11.84 2.03
N SER A 283 33.71 11.61 0.95
CA SER A 283 33.53 10.29 0.30
C SER A 283 34.43 10.14 -0.95
N SER A 284 35.46 10.99 -1.11
CA SER A 284 36.43 10.92 -2.20
C SER A 284 37.77 10.40 -1.70
N PRO A 285 38.59 9.78 -2.57
CA PRO A 285 39.92 9.26 -2.20
C PRO A 285 40.85 10.35 -1.68
N GLY A 286 41.60 10.00 -0.61
CA GLY A 286 42.61 10.86 -0.02
C GLY A 286 42.06 11.99 0.87
N PHE A 287 40.77 11.91 1.25
CA PHE A 287 40.23 12.76 2.32
C PHE A 287 40.97 12.48 3.64
N ASP A 288 41.34 13.53 4.36
CA ASP A 288 41.98 13.39 5.67
C ASP A 288 40.93 13.01 6.76
N ASP A 289 40.89 11.75 7.13
CA ASP A 289 40.04 11.19 8.18
C ASP A 289 40.83 10.83 9.45
N GLY A 290 42.02 11.39 9.63
CA GLY A 290 42.91 11.11 10.74
C GLY A 290 42.26 11.37 12.11
N ASP A 291 41.38 12.36 12.20
CA ASP A 291 40.65 12.71 13.41
C ASP A 291 39.34 11.91 13.60
N TRP A 292 38.94 11.05 12.63
CA TRP A 292 37.75 10.23 12.73
C TRP A 292 37.97 9.04 13.67
N SER A 293 36.91 8.66 14.38
CA SER A 293 36.94 7.53 15.30
C SER A 293 37.01 6.18 14.57
N ALA A 294 37.49 5.16 15.30
CA ALA A 294 37.37 3.79 14.87
C ALA A 294 35.90 3.34 14.89
N VAL A 295 35.63 2.18 14.29
CA VAL A 295 34.35 1.47 14.34
C VAL A 295 34.47 0.18 15.13
N ASP A 296 33.36 -0.28 15.71
CA ASP A 296 33.22 -1.60 16.34
C ASP A 296 32.43 -2.51 15.41
N VAL A 297 32.80 -3.79 15.38
CA VAL A 297 31.96 -4.84 14.80
C VAL A 297 30.79 -5.11 15.74
N VAL A 298 29.57 -5.16 15.16
CA VAL A 298 28.35 -5.51 15.90
C VAL A 298 27.78 -6.83 15.35
N PRO A 299 27.25 -7.70 16.23
CA PRO A 299 26.71 -8.99 15.76
C PRO A 299 25.53 -8.81 14.81
N ARG A 300 25.53 -9.56 13.71
CA ARG A 300 24.39 -9.77 12.84
C ARG A 300 24.41 -11.18 12.28
N ASP A 301 23.32 -11.90 12.40
CA ASP A 301 23.15 -13.21 11.77
C ASP A 301 22.86 -13.05 10.26
N PRO A 302 23.76 -13.48 9.37
CA PRO A 302 23.54 -13.40 7.92
C PRO A 302 22.31 -14.17 7.44
N ALA A 303 21.84 -15.19 8.17
CA ALA A 303 20.65 -15.96 7.83
C ALA A 303 19.36 -15.11 7.88
N THR A 304 19.40 -13.95 8.55
CA THR A 304 18.28 -13.01 8.61
C THR A 304 18.27 -11.98 7.48
N LEU A 305 19.32 -11.97 6.64
CA LEU A 305 19.43 -11.05 5.51
C LEU A 305 18.61 -11.57 4.33
N VAL A 306 17.73 -10.71 3.80
CA VAL A 306 16.83 -11.08 2.71
C VAL A 306 16.87 -10.05 1.58
N ALA A 307 16.80 -10.53 0.34
CA ALA A 307 16.62 -9.65 -0.81
C ALA A 307 15.19 -9.04 -0.83
N PRO A 308 15.00 -7.84 -1.41
CA PRO A 308 13.68 -7.26 -1.55
C PRO A 308 12.83 -8.03 -2.57
N THR A 309 11.51 -8.09 -2.33
CA THR A 309 10.53 -8.66 -3.26
C THR A 309 9.64 -7.59 -3.91
N GLY A 310 9.63 -6.38 -3.35
CA GLY A 310 8.88 -5.22 -3.85
C GLY A 310 9.80 -4.09 -4.28
N PRO A 311 9.23 -3.09 -4.99
CA PRO A 311 9.99 -1.90 -5.39
C PRO A 311 10.37 -1.05 -4.16
N PRO A 312 11.45 -0.27 -4.25
CA PRO A 312 11.89 0.61 -3.18
C PRO A 312 10.98 1.85 -3.04
N VAL A 313 11.13 2.55 -1.93
CA VAL A 313 10.62 3.91 -1.79
C VAL A 313 11.50 4.85 -2.61
N ARG A 314 10.87 5.70 -3.43
CA ARG A 314 11.53 6.71 -4.28
C ARG A 314 10.75 8.02 -4.27
N CYS A 315 11.42 9.10 -4.69
CA CYS A 315 10.72 10.30 -5.14
C CYS A 315 10.06 10.01 -6.50
N THR A 316 8.74 10.09 -6.56
CA THR A 316 7.96 9.72 -7.76
C THR A 316 7.39 10.92 -8.49
N GLU A 317 7.27 12.08 -7.82
CA GLU A 317 6.63 13.27 -8.36
C GLU A 317 7.14 14.53 -7.64
N GLU A 318 7.13 15.67 -8.32
CA GLU A 318 7.39 16.99 -7.75
C GLU A 318 6.13 17.85 -7.88
N VAL A 319 5.73 18.49 -6.77
CA VAL A 319 4.54 19.36 -6.68
C VAL A 319 4.97 20.77 -6.31
N SER A 320 4.65 21.73 -7.18
CA SER A 320 4.86 23.15 -6.91
C SER A 320 3.73 23.74 -6.08
N PRO A 321 3.97 24.79 -5.28
CA PRO A 321 2.93 25.51 -4.58
C PRO A 321 1.85 26.07 -5.51
N VAL A 322 0.59 25.88 -5.15
CA VAL A 322 -0.55 26.52 -5.83
C VAL A 322 -0.83 27.91 -5.26
N LEU A 323 -0.47 28.11 -3.98
CA LEU A 323 -0.61 29.40 -3.30
C LEU A 323 0.53 29.58 -2.30
N VAL A 324 1.09 30.80 -2.29
CA VAL A 324 2.05 31.23 -1.26
C VAL A 324 1.55 32.54 -0.67
N THR A 325 1.32 32.56 0.63
CA THR A 325 0.82 33.71 1.38
C THR A 325 1.91 34.18 2.34
N PRO A 326 2.47 35.41 2.15
CA PRO A 326 3.31 36.01 3.18
C PRO A 326 2.50 36.26 4.45
N LEU A 327 2.96 35.71 5.59
CA LEU A 327 2.36 35.99 6.91
C LEU A 327 2.99 37.21 7.56
N ASP A 328 4.28 37.42 7.34
CA ASP A 328 5.04 38.62 7.73
C ASP A 328 6.33 38.79 6.88
N THR A 329 7.33 39.49 7.34
CA THR A 329 8.54 39.83 6.56
C THR A 329 9.44 38.64 6.22
N ASP A 330 9.38 37.54 6.99
CA ASP A 330 10.25 36.38 6.84
C ASP A 330 9.50 35.04 7.03
N ARG A 331 8.14 35.07 7.11
CA ARG A 331 7.31 33.88 7.19
C ARG A 331 6.40 33.74 5.99
N LEU A 332 6.35 32.55 5.43
CA LEU A 332 5.47 32.17 4.33
C LEU A 332 4.58 31.01 4.75
N LEU A 333 3.29 31.08 4.40
CA LEU A 333 2.38 29.94 4.37
C LEU A 333 2.28 29.44 2.92
N VAL A 334 2.56 28.16 2.71
CA VAL A 334 2.58 27.51 1.41
C VAL A 334 1.47 26.47 1.35
N ASP A 335 0.59 26.52 0.34
CA ASP A 335 -0.38 25.50 0.00
C ASP A 335 0.06 24.78 -1.28
N PHE A 336 0.24 23.47 -1.21
CA PHE A 336 0.59 22.63 -2.36
C PHE A 336 -0.66 22.14 -3.13
N GLY A 337 -1.87 22.46 -2.65
CA GLY A 337 -3.13 22.05 -3.29
C GLY A 337 -3.46 20.57 -3.17
N GLN A 338 -2.56 19.76 -2.60
CA GLN A 338 -2.69 18.32 -2.43
C GLN A 338 -2.06 17.89 -1.10
N ASN A 339 -2.82 17.17 -0.28
CA ASN A 339 -2.25 16.45 0.87
C ASN A 339 -1.42 15.27 0.35
N LEU A 340 -0.15 15.22 0.70
CA LEU A 340 0.85 14.30 0.14
C LEU A 340 1.83 13.85 1.22
N VAL A 341 2.66 12.87 0.88
CA VAL A 341 3.76 12.41 1.73
C VAL A 341 5.09 12.64 1.02
N GLY A 342 6.01 13.26 1.73
CA GLY A 342 7.30 13.57 1.12
C GLY A 342 8.16 14.54 1.92
N ARG A 343 8.95 15.29 1.20
CA ARG A 343 9.92 16.27 1.68
C ARG A 343 9.73 17.58 0.96
N ILE A 344 10.12 18.68 1.60
CA ILE A 344 10.20 19.97 0.91
C ILE A 344 11.65 20.26 0.54
N ARG A 345 11.89 20.47 -0.75
CA ARG A 345 13.14 21.02 -1.26
C ARG A 345 13.04 22.53 -1.35
N VAL A 346 14.01 23.22 -0.79
CA VAL A 346 14.10 24.68 -0.83
C VAL A 346 15.38 25.14 -1.51
N THR A 347 15.31 26.26 -2.26
CA THR A 347 16.48 27.00 -2.74
C THR A 347 16.51 28.38 -2.09
N VAL A 348 17.50 28.62 -1.23
CA VAL A 348 17.56 29.78 -0.37
C VAL A 348 18.94 30.43 -0.42
N SER A 349 19.02 31.73 -0.09
CA SER A 349 20.26 32.48 -0.03
C SER A 349 20.27 33.34 1.23
N GLY A 350 21.40 33.41 1.91
CA GLY A 350 21.51 34.23 3.12
C GLY A 350 22.91 34.21 3.71
N PRO A 351 23.12 34.90 4.82
CA PRO A 351 24.39 34.87 5.53
C PRO A 351 24.62 33.51 6.17
N ALA A 352 25.88 33.14 6.35
CA ALA A 352 26.25 31.95 7.10
C ALA A 352 25.65 31.97 8.52
N GLY A 353 25.08 30.84 8.93
CA GLY A 353 24.42 30.70 10.21
C GLY A 353 22.95 31.11 10.25
N HIS A 354 22.40 31.68 9.17
CA HIS A 354 20.95 31.90 9.06
C HIS A 354 20.22 30.59 8.94
N THR A 355 19.15 30.42 9.70
CA THR A 355 18.37 29.18 9.71
C THR A 355 16.99 29.38 9.11
N VAL A 356 16.63 28.50 8.17
CA VAL A 356 15.29 28.34 7.63
C VAL A 356 14.62 27.20 8.37
N VAL A 357 13.39 27.42 8.84
CA VAL A 357 12.57 26.42 9.56
C VAL A 357 11.34 26.13 8.73
N ILE A 358 11.06 24.85 8.50
CA ILE A 358 9.93 24.37 7.71
C ILE A 358 9.05 23.50 8.61
N ARG A 359 7.82 23.93 8.87
CA ARG A 359 6.81 23.20 9.64
C ARG A 359 5.75 22.67 8.69
N HIS A 360 5.25 21.47 8.94
CA HIS A 360 4.31 20.79 8.06
C HIS A 360 2.98 20.55 8.76
N ALA A 361 1.86 20.62 8.03
CA ALA A 361 0.54 20.21 8.51
C ALA A 361 -0.38 19.82 7.33
N GLU A 362 -1.36 18.96 7.60
CA GLU A 362 -2.35 18.52 6.61
C GLU A 362 -3.43 19.57 6.35
N VAL A 363 -3.79 20.37 7.36
CA VAL A 363 -4.92 21.32 7.33
C VAL A 363 -4.58 22.62 8.03
N LEU A 364 -5.36 23.63 7.73
CA LEU A 364 -5.34 24.92 8.43
C LEU A 364 -6.55 25.03 9.37
N GLN A 365 -6.38 25.80 10.46
CA GLN A 365 -7.48 26.30 11.28
C GLN A 365 -7.21 27.78 11.58
N ASP A 366 -8.22 28.63 11.38
CA ASP A 366 -8.11 30.09 11.56
C ASP A 366 -6.99 30.74 10.72
N GLY A 367 -6.64 30.14 9.57
CA GLY A 367 -5.60 30.60 8.66
C GLY A 367 -4.16 30.23 9.05
N GLU A 368 -3.97 29.44 10.11
CA GLU A 368 -2.67 28.96 10.57
C GLU A 368 -2.56 27.44 10.47
N LEU A 369 -1.34 26.87 10.53
CA LEU A 369 -1.14 25.42 10.55
C LEU A 369 -1.84 24.79 11.75
N CYS A 370 -2.75 23.85 11.51
CA CYS A 370 -3.34 23.04 12.56
C CYS A 370 -2.45 21.82 12.84
N VAL A 371 -1.62 21.90 13.87
CA VAL A 371 -0.69 20.84 14.25
C VAL A 371 -1.26 19.81 15.23
N ARG A 372 -2.49 20.02 15.75
CA ARG A 372 -3.11 19.08 16.68
C ARG A 372 -3.25 17.65 16.12
N PRO A 373 -3.63 17.45 14.83
CA PRO A 373 -3.67 16.10 14.24
C PRO A 373 -2.30 15.41 14.16
N LEU A 374 -1.20 16.12 14.36
CA LEU A 374 0.14 15.54 14.39
C LEU A 374 0.43 14.84 15.73
N ARG A 375 -0.38 15.09 16.79
CA ARG A 375 -0.15 14.66 18.17
C ARG A 375 1.24 15.08 18.62
N ASP A 376 2.11 14.14 19.02
CA ASP A 376 3.48 14.40 19.49
C ASP A 376 4.54 14.42 18.38
N ALA A 377 4.16 14.26 17.10
CA ALA A 377 5.08 14.42 15.97
C ALA A 377 5.40 15.90 15.77
N ILE A 378 6.70 16.25 15.79
CA ILE A 378 7.16 17.64 15.64
C ILE A 378 7.05 18.14 14.20
N SER A 379 7.24 17.25 13.22
CA SER A 379 7.11 17.50 11.77
C SER A 379 7.80 18.80 11.32
N THR A 380 9.06 19.03 11.78
CA THR A 380 9.77 20.29 11.58
C THR A 380 11.20 20.07 11.10
N ASP A 381 11.52 20.59 9.90
CA ASP A 381 12.87 20.58 9.35
C ASP A 381 13.56 21.93 9.56
N ARG A 382 14.89 21.90 9.76
CA ARG A 382 15.73 23.09 10.01
C ARG A 382 16.97 23.03 9.15
N TYR A 383 17.18 24.07 8.36
CA TYR A 383 18.37 24.21 7.51
C TYR A 383 19.15 25.47 7.87
N THR A 384 20.37 25.29 8.34
CA THR A 384 21.28 26.42 8.63
C THR A 384 22.24 26.60 7.47
N LEU A 385 22.21 27.80 6.86
CA LEU A 385 22.97 28.14 5.65
C LEU A 385 24.48 28.21 5.92
N ARG A 386 25.25 27.73 4.95
CA ARG A 386 26.68 27.92 4.88
C ARG A 386 27.04 29.37 4.47
N GLY A 387 26.19 29.99 3.63
CA GLY A 387 26.37 31.30 3.07
C GLY A 387 27.21 31.30 1.79
N GLY A 388 27.26 32.44 1.10
CA GLY A 388 28.09 32.61 -0.09
C GLY A 388 27.35 32.46 -1.42
N GLY A 389 26.05 32.20 -1.43
CA GLY A 389 25.25 32.11 -2.66
C GLY A 389 23.93 31.33 -2.44
N PRO A 390 23.22 30.96 -3.52
CA PRO A 390 22.06 30.09 -3.43
C PRO A 390 22.47 28.68 -3.00
N GLU A 391 21.71 28.13 -2.07
CA GLU A 391 21.86 26.77 -1.53
C GLU A 391 20.55 26.01 -1.74
N THR A 392 20.63 24.79 -2.30
CA THR A 392 19.47 23.93 -2.47
C THR A 392 19.59 22.77 -1.50
N TRP A 393 18.52 22.56 -0.71
CA TRP A 393 18.50 21.53 0.31
C TRP A 393 17.13 20.85 0.42
N GLU A 394 17.13 19.58 0.75
CA GLU A 394 15.99 18.79 1.22
C GLU A 394 16.46 17.85 2.33
N PRO A 395 15.60 17.47 3.31
CA PRO A 395 15.97 16.50 4.35
C PRO A 395 16.21 15.12 3.73
N ARG A 396 17.08 14.29 4.38
CA ARG A 396 17.48 12.98 3.87
C ARG A 396 16.73 11.81 4.51
N PHE A 397 16.52 11.85 5.83
CA PHE A 397 16.13 10.69 6.62
C PHE A 397 14.80 10.86 7.36
N THR A 398 13.92 11.67 6.81
CA THR A 398 12.56 11.88 7.31
C THR A 398 11.58 11.97 6.15
N LEU A 399 10.29 11.78 6.43
CA LEU A 399 9.17 12.10 5.55
C LEU A 399 8.04 12.69 6.39
N HIS A 400 7.27 13.60 5.79
CA HIS A 400 6.11 14.24 6.41
C HIS A 400 4.85 14.02 5.56
N GLY A 401 3.69 13.92 6.24
CA GLY A 401 2.38 14.02 5.61
C GLY A 401 1.88 15.46 5.73
N PHE A 402 1.60 16.13 4.60
CA PHE A 402 1.22 17.54 4.60
C PHE A 402 0.55 17.98 3.30
N ARG A 403 -0.29 18.99 3.40
CA ARG A 403 -0.72 19.86 2.30
C ARG A 403 -0.12 21.24 2.43
N TYR A 404 0.07 21.70 3.67
CA TYR A 404 0.54 23.03 4.00
C TYR A 404 1.90 23.00 4.66
N ALA A 405 2.70 24.04 4.40
CA ALA A 405 3.94 24.29 5.12
C ALA A 405 4.05 25.75 5.55
N GLU A 406 4.55 25.99 6.76
CA GLU A 406 5.01 27.30 7.20
C GLU A 406 6.53 27.35 7.11
N ILE A 407 7.05 28.29 6.38
CA ILE A 407 8.49 28.49 6.23
C ILE A 407 8.86 29.80 6.93
N THR A 408 9.67 29.70 7.98
CA THR A 408 10.21 30.84 8.73
C THR A 408 11.67 31.07 8.36
N GLY A 409 12.08 32.33 8.33
CA GLY A 409 13.44 32.72 7.92
C GLY A 409 13.65 32.65 6.42
N TRP A 410 12.57 32.77 5.63
CA TRP A 410 12.65 32.75 4.18
C TRP A 410 13.54 33.85 3.63
N ARG A 411 14.55 33.47 2.85
CA ARG A 411 15.48 34.34 2.13
C ARG A 411 15.79 33.75 0.76
N GLY A 412 14.77 33.26 0.08
CA GLY A 412 14.85 32.76 -1.28
C GLY A 412 14.47 33.81 -2.32
N GLY A 413 14.43 33.38 -3.56
CA GLY A 413 13.89 34.16 -4.68
C GLY A 413 12.36 34.07 -4.73
N ASP A 414 11.85 33.57 -5.85
CA ASP A 414 10.43 33.30 -6.04
C ASP A 414 10.02 31.97 -5.35
N PRO A 415 9.22 32.01 -4.27
CA PRO A 415 8.85 30.79 -3.55
C PRO A 415 8.04 29.81 -4.40
N HIS A 416 7.33 30.25 -5.43
CA HIS A 416 6.63 29.35 -6.35
C HIS A 416 7.58 28.45 -7.17
N ARG A 417 8.83 28.87 -7.35
CA ARG A 417 9.88 28.12 -8.04
C ARG A 417 10.85 27.45 -7.07
N ASP A 418 11.17 28.15 -5.99
CA ASP A 418 12.27 27.82 -5.09
C ASP A 418 11.83 26.94 -3.90
N VAL A 419 10.52 26.62 -3.79
CA VAL A 419 9.93 25.67 -2.85
C VAL A 419 9.21 24.58 -3.64
N VAL A 420 9.57 23.32 -3.44
CA VAL A 420 8.99 22.18 -4.16
C VAL A 420 8.75 21.02 -3.18
N ALA A 421 7.53 20.50 -3.15
CA ALA A 421 7.24 19.26 -2.44
C ALA A 421 7.65 18.06 -3.33
N ARG A 422 8.44 17.16 -2.79
CA ARG A 422 8.90 15.92 -3.42
C ARG A 422 8.12 14.76 -2.83
N VAL A 423 7.27 14.15 -3.65
CA VAL A 423 6.39 13.06 -3.24
C VAL A 423 7.17 11.76 -3.17
N HIS A 424 7.10 11.07 -2.04
CA HIS A 424 7.78 9.79 -1.83
C HIS A 424 6.78 8.71 -1.45
N HIS A 425 6.87 7.57 -2.11
CA HIS A 425 6.15 6.34 -1.76
C HIS A 425 6.86 5.14 -2.38
N THR A 426 6.45 3.93 -2.00
CA THR A 426 6.89 2.70 -2.68
C THR A 426 6.55 2.80 -4.17
N ASP A 427 7.57 2.67 -5.04
CA ASP A 427 7.47 2.91 -6.49
C ASP A 427 6.72 1.77 -7.21
N MET A 428 5.49 1.53 -6.79
CA MET A 428 4.60 0.53 -7.40
C MET A 428 4.07 1.02 -8.75
N ALA A 429 3.95 0.11 -9.72
CA ALA A 429 3.34 0.43 -10.99
C ALA A 429 1.82 0.65 -10.83
N ARG A 430 1.29 1.72 -11.43
CA ARG A 430 -0.15 1.93 -11.53
C ARG A 430 -0.77 0.87 -12.44
N THR A 431 -1.80 0.15 -11.96
CA THR A 431 -2.47 -0.92 -12.70
C THR A 431 -3.96 -0.69 -12.93
N GLY A 432 -4.60 0.17 -12.15
CA GLY A 432 -6.05 0.37 -12.22
C GLY A 432 -6.46 1.83 -12.37
N TRP A 433 -7.47 2.09 -13.19
CA TRP A 433 -8.06 3.40 -13.46
C TRP A 433 -9.58 3.31 -13.42
N PHE A 434 -10.20 4.41 -13.01
CA PHE A 434 -11.64 4.58 -13.00
C PHE A 434 -12.01 6.04 -13.32
N GLU A 435 -13.07 6.23 -14.09
CA GLU A 435 -13.65 7.53 -14.37
C GLU A 435 -15.15 7.38 -14.67
N CYS A 436 -15.95 8.39 -14.32
CA CYS A 436 -17.37 8.43 -14.62
C CYS A 436 -17.86 9.86 -14.92
N SER A 437 -19.15 10.00 -15.27
CA SER A 437 -19.75 11.30 -15.57
C SER A 437 -20.00 12.22 -14.36
N ASN A 438 -19.60 11.83 -13.16
CA ASN A 438 -19.76 12.62 -11.94
C ASN A 438 -18.37 13.04 -11.40
N ASP A 439 -18.07 14.33 -11.45
CA ASP A 439 -16.76 14.88 -11.06
C ASP A 439 -16.45 14.67 -9.57
N GLN A 440 -17.45 14.67 -8.69
CA GLN A 440 -17.23 14.43 -7.26
C GLN A 440 -16.82 12.97 -7.00
N VAL A 441 -17.40 12.01 -7.71
CA VAL A 441 -17.03 10.61 -7.62
C VAL A 441 -15.60 10.39 -8.19
N ASN A 442 -15.27 11.07 -9.28
CA ASN A 442 -13.91 11.06 -9.82
C ASN A 442 -12.92 11.65 -8.82
N ARG A 443 -13.27 12.74 -8.15
CA ARG A 443 -12.43 13.35 -7.11
C ARG A 443 -12.26 12.43 -5.90
N LEU A 444 -13.33 11.77 -5.44
CA LEU A 444 -13.25 10.75 -4.39
C LEU A 444 -12.26 9.65 -4.78
N HIS A 445 -12.37 9.12 -6.00
CA HIS A 445 -11.45 8.10 -6.48
C HIS A 445 -9.98 8.59 -6.50
N GLN A 446 -9.73 9.84 -6.91
CA GLN A 446 -8.39 10.42 -6.85
C GLN A 446 -7.90 10.55 -5.40
N ASN A 447 -8.76 10.92 -4.46
CA ASN A 447 -8.41 10.98 -3.04
C ASN A 447 -7.99 9.60 -2.49
N VAL A 448 -8.67 8.52 -2.93
CA VAL A 448 -8.29 7.13 -2.58
C VAL A 448 -6.89 6.81 -3.11
N VAL A 449 -6.58 7.19 -4.35
CA VAL A 449 -5.25 7.01 -4.95
C VAL A 449 -4.17 7.74 -4.16
N TRP A 450 -4.42 8.99 -3.77
CA TRP A 450 -3.45 9.77 -3.00
C TRP A 450 -3.27 9.24 -1.58
N SER A 451 -4.34 8.73 -0.95
CA SER A 451 -4.22 8.10 0.37
C SER A 451 -3.44 6.79 0.32
N LEU A 452 -3.63 5.98 -0.73
CA LEU A 452 -2.80 4.79 -0.93
C LEU A 452 -1.32 5.19 -1.07
N ARG A 453 -0.99 6.15 -1.95
CA ARG A 453 0.38 6.62 -2.16
C ARG A 453 0.99 7.15 -0.87
N GLY A 454 0.23 7.93 -0.10
CA GLY A 454 0.71 8.52 1.14
C GLY A 454 0.99 7.52 2.26
N ASN A 455 0.34 6.36 2.23
CA ASN A 455 0.44 5.36 3.30
C ASN A 455 1.24 4.11 2.90
N PHE A 456 1.48 3.88 1.62
CA PHE A 456 2.30 2.76 1.17
C PHE A 456 3.76 3.21 1.01
N VAL A 457 4.41 3.43 2.15
CA VAL A 457 5.81 3.82 2.26
C VAL A 457 6.57 2.68 2.91
N ASP A 458 7.06 1.76 2.08
CA ASP A 458 7.76 0.54 2.44
C ASP A 458 6.86 -0.57 3.00
N LEU A 459 5.88 -0.21 3.83
CA LEU A 459 4.81 -1.07 4.33
C LEU A 459 3.48 -0.27 4.37
N PRO A 460 2.29 -0.94 4.51
CA PRO A 460 1.00 -0.25 4.49
C PRO A 460 0.71 0.37 5.86
N THR A 461 1.18 1.60 6.09
CA THR A 461 0.87 2.34 7.33
C THR A 461 -0.54 2.90 7.33
N ASP A 462 -1.12 3.09 8.50
CA ASP A 462 -2.45 3.69 8.70
C ASP A 462 -2.49 5.18 8.35
N CYS A 463 -1.49 5.92 8.78
CA CYS A 463 -1.38 7.36 8.64
C CYS A 463 0.07 7.78 8.36
N PRO A 464 0.32 8.95 7.73
CA PRO A 464 1.69 9.35 7.37
C PRO A 464 2.25 10.51 8.19
N GLN A 465 1.44 11.20 9.02
CA GLN A 465 1.79 12.54 9.51
C GLN A 465 2.04 12.64 11.02
N ARG A 466 1.41 11.78 11.82
CA ARG A 466 1.41 11.84 13.30
C ARG A 466 2.34 10.82 13.96
N ASP A 467 2.47 10.87 15.26
CA ASP A 467 3.07 9.79 16.05
C ASP A 467 2.15 8.57 16.03
N GLU A 468 2.45 7.62 15.24
CA GLU A 468 1.82 6.32 14.97
C GLU A 468 2.54 5.72 13.77
N ARG A 469 2.00 5.85 12.53
CA ARG A 469 2.57 5.40 11.26
C ARG A 469 2.95 3.92 11.32
N LEU A 470 1.97 3.07 11.65
CA LEU A 470 2.17 1.65 11.87
C LEU A 470 1.46 0.82 10.79
N GLY A 471 1.94 -0.38 10.56
CA GLY A 471 1.33 -1.34 9.62
C GLY A 471 0.09 -2.01 10.19
N TRP A 472 -1.00 -1.25 10.39
CA TRP A 472 -2.25 -1.73 10.94
C TRP A 472 -2.88 -2.81 10.05
N THR A 473 -3.10 -3.97 10.64
CA THR A 473 -3.59 -5.17 9.93
C THR A 473 -5.06 -5.04 9.52
N GLY A 474 -5.88 -4.36 10.30
CA GLY A 474 -7.30 -4.11 9.98
C GLY A 474 -7.47 -3.22 8.76
N ASP A 475 -6.70 -2.16 8.68
CA ASP A 475 -6.75 -1.17 7.59
C ASP A 475 -6.45 -1.81 6.24
N ILE A 476 -5.34 -2.54 6.14
CA ILE A 476 -4.98 -3.20 4.88
C ILE A 476 -5.90 -4.37 4.56
N GLN A 477 -6.42 -5.08 5.58
CA GLN A 477 -7.36 -6.19 5.35
C GLN A 477 -8.59 -5.74 4.57
N ILE A 478 -9.19 -4.58 4.92
CA ILE A 478 -10.37 -4.08 4.22
C ILE A 478 -10.03 -3.36 2.90
N PHE A 479 -8.81 -2.91 2.72
CA PHE A 479 -8.38 -2.12 1.57
C PHE A 479 -7.61 -2.91 0.51
N ALA A 480 -7.14 -4.12 0.83
CA ALA A 480 -6.32 -4.94 -0.08
C ALA A 480 -6.93 -5.13 -1.48
N PRO A 481 -8.24 -5.39 -1.67
CA PRO A 481 -8.85 -5.48 -3.00
C PRO A 481 -8.72 -4.17 -3.80
N THR A 482 -8.91 -3.03 -3.16
CA THR A 482 -8.73 -1.70 -3.76
C THR A 482 -7.27 -1.47 -4.14
N ALA A 483 -6.34 -1.77 -3.24
CA ALA A 483 -4.90 -1.60 -3.48
C ALA A 483 -4.43 -2.44 -4.67
N ALA A 484 -4.78 -3.73 -4.71
CA ALA A 484 -4.41 -4.66 -5.77
C ALA A 484 -5.01 -4.31 -7.14
N PHE A 485 -6.17 -3.64 -7.16
CA PHE A 485 -6.70 -3.09 -8.41
C PHE A 485 -5.92 -1.87 -8.87
N LEU A 486 -5.63 -0.94 -7.94
CA LEU A 486 -5.05 0.36 -8.26
C LEU A 486 -3.56 0.29 -8.60
N TYR A 487 -2.80 -0.56 -7.92
CA TYR A 487 -1.34 -0.67 -8.05
C TYR A 487 -0.87 -2.12 -8.00
N ASP A 488 0.25 -2.41 -8.63
CA ASP A 488 0.97 -3.66 -8.43
C ASP A 488 1.68 -3.65 -7.06
N CYS A 489 0.91 -3.93 -6.02
CA CYS A 489 1.35 -3.95 -4.64
C CYS A 489 1.80 -5.34 -4.16
N HIS A 490 1.80 -6.36 -5.04
CA HIS A 490 2.01 -7.76 -4.67
C HIS A 490 3.36 -8.00 -4.00
N GLY A 491 4.45 -7.50 -4.59
CA GLY A 491 5.80 -7.68 -4.03
C GLY A 491 5.97 -7.01 -2.65
N MET A 492 5.43 -5.81 -2.46
CA MET A 492 5.48 -5.09 -1.19
C MET A 492 4.65 -5.81 -0.11
N LEU A 493 3.39 -6.13 -0.41
CA LEU A 493 2.50 -6.81 0.55
C LEU A 493 2.96 -8.23 0.84
N ALA A 494 3.51 -8.95 -0.13
CA ALA A 494 4.11 -10.27 0.12
C ALA A 494 5.30 -10.19 1.09
N SER A 495 6.13 -9.16 1.00
CA SER A 495 7.21 -8.93 1.97
C SER A 495 6.64 -8.65 3.37
N TRP A 496 5.68 -7.74 3.47
CA TRP A 496 5.05 -7.39 4.75
C TRP A 496 4.29 -8.58 5.38
N LEU A 497 3.59 -9.39 4.59
CA LEU A 497 2.91 -10.59 5.09
C LEU A 497 3.89 -11.63 5.65
N ARG A 498 5.14 -11.67 5.17
CA ARG A 498 6.19 -12.49 5.80
C ARG A 498 6.57 -11.97 7.17
N ASP A 499 6.58 -10.64 7.36
CA ASP A 499 6.79 -10.04 8.67
C ASP A 499 5.61 -10.36 9.60
N VAL A 500 4.35 -10.29 9.11
CA VAL A 500 3.17 -10.73 9.88
C VAL A 500 3.29 -12.19 10.33
N ALA A 501 3.76 -13.08 9.45
CA ALA A 501 3.88 -14.51 9.75
C ALA A 501 4.98 -14.82 10.80
N VAL A 502 6.10 -14.07 10.79
CA VAL A 502 7.19 -14.29 11.77
C VAL A 502 6.92 -13.61 13.10
N GLU A 503 6.08 -12.59 13.15
CA GLU A 503 5.65 -11.92 14.38
C GLU A 503 4.34 -12.49 14.97
N GLN A 504 3.69 -13.40 14.27
CA GLN A 504 2.53 -14.11 14.82
C GLN A 504 2.94 -14.89 16.08
N HIS A 505 2.29 -14.63 17.19
CA HIS A 505 2.60 -15.23 18.50
C HIS A 505 2.46 -16.77 18.47
N ASP A 506 3.10 -17.45 19.42
CA ASP A 506 3.11 -18.92 19.50
C ASP A 506 1.71 -19.52 19.65
N ASP A 507 0.81 -18.82 20.30
CA ASP A 507 -0.59 -19.23 20.47
C ASP A 507 -1.44 -19.05 19.18
N GLY A 508 -0.90 -18.38 18.17
CA GLY A 508 -1.57 -18.06 16.92
C GLY A 508 -2.13 -16.63 16.84
N THR A 509 -2.01 -15.82 17.91
CA THR A 509 -2.42 -14.41 17.89
C THR A 509 -1.64 -13.62 16.85
N VAL A 510 -2.34 -12.87 16.02
CA VAL A 510 -1.76 -11.93 15.04
C VAL A 510 -1.73 -10.54 15.68
N PRO A 511 -0.59 -9.85 15.71
CA PRO A 511 -0.52 -8.48 16.17
C PRO A 511 -1.45 -7.55 15.36
N TRP A 512 -1.95 -6.50 15.99
CA TRP A 512 -2.87 -5.57 15.32
C TRP A 512 -2.16 -4.65 14.35
N TYR A 513 -0.87 -4.44 14.53
CA TYR A 513 0.03 -3.77 13.59
C TYR A 513 1.37 -4.50 13.53
N VAL A 514 1.99 -4.52 12.38
CA VAL A 514 3.25 -5.23 12.12
C VAL A 514 4.19 -4.32 11.32
N PRO A 515 5.45 -4.16 11.75
CA PRO A 515 6.10 -4.77 12.93
C PRO A 515 5.46 -4.37 14.27
N GLU A 516 5.41 -5.32 15.23
CA GLU A 516 4.85 -5.09 16.55
C GLU A 516 5.82 -4.25 17.41
N ILE A 517 5.31 -3.15 17.95
CA ILE A 517 6.03 -2.26 18.86
C ILE A 517 5.18 -1.99 20.12
N PRO A 518 5.76 -1.53 21.23
CA PRO A 518 4.99 -1.17 22.41
C PRO A 518 3.94 -0.09 22.10
N GLY A 519 2.68 -0.34 22.43
CA GLY A 519 1.54 0.57 22.23
C GLY A 519 0.80 0.96 23.52
N GLY A 520 1.43 0.76 24.68
CA GLY A 520 0.79 0.90 25.99
C GLY A 520 -0.15 -0.27 26.33
N GLU A 521 -0.85 -0.20 27.45
CA GLU A 521 -1.71 -1.28 27.94
C GLU A 521 -2.88 -1.61 27.00
N GLN A 522 -3.30 -0.64 26.19
CA GLN A 522 -4.41 -0.82 25.26
C GLN A 522 -4.04 -1.74 24.10
N TRP A 523 -2.84 -1.60 23.54
CA TRP A 523 -2.41 -2.25 22.31
C TRP A 523 -1.38 -3.37 22.52
N THR A 524 -0.69 -3.40 23.67
CA THR A 524 0.38 -4.36 23.97
C THR A 524 0.13 -5.04 25.31
N PRO A 525 0.20 -6.40 25.45
CA PRO A 525 0.42 -7.34 24.33
C PRO A 525 -0.79 -7.45 23.40
N ALA A 526 -0.53 -7.83 22.15
CA ALA A 526 -1.57 -8.07 21.16
C ALA A 526 -2.54 -9.15 21.66
N ARG A 527 -3.81 -8.99 21.32
CA ARG A 527 -4.91 -9.92 21.64
C ARG A 527 -5.61 -10.33 20.36
N PRO A 528 -6.24 -11.51 20.31
CA PRO A 528 -7.02 -11.88 19.14
C PRO A 528 -8.13 -10.85 18.88
N GLY A 529 -8.13 -10.24 17.70
CA GLY A 529 -9.09 -9.21 17.29
C GLY A 529 -9.63 -9.47 15.89
N ALA A 530 -10.97 -9.60 15.78
CA ALA A 530 -11.64 -9.81 14.50
C ALA A 530 -11.49 -8.59 13.58
N GLY A 531 -11.32 -8.84 12.27
CA GLY A 531 -11.07 -7.84 11.25
C GLY A 531 -9.58 -7.48 11.13
N TRP A 532 -8.84 -7.53 12.24
CA TRP A 532 -7.40 -7.27 12.26
C TRP A 532 -6.58 -8.55 12.07
N GLY A 533 -6.71 -9.53 12.96
CA GLY A 533 -5.98 -10.79 12.83
C GLY A 533 -6.37 -11.61 11.60
N ASP A 534 -7.55 -11.38 11.04
CA ASP A 534 -8.02 -12.05 9.83
C ASP A 534 -7.24 -11.69 8.57
N VAL A 535 -6.37 -10.68 8.65
CA VAL A 535 -5.45 -10.27 7.57
C VAL A 535 -4.66 -11.43 6.98
N VAL A 536 -4.24 -12.39 7.82
CA VAL A 536 -3.42 -13.56 7.39
C VAL A 536 -4.20 -14.55 6.52
N ALA A 537 -5.52 -14.53 6.56
CA ALA A 537 -6.39 -15.37 5.73
C ALA A 537 -6.96 -14.61 4.53
N LEU A 538 -7.34 -13.35 4.73
CA LEU A 538 -8.11 -12.57 3.75
C LEU A 538 -7.19 -11.86 2.73
N THR A 539 -6.19 -11.13 3.19
CA THR A 539 -5.29 -10.37 2.30
C THR A 539 -4.53 -11.28 1.30
N PRO A 540 -3.96 -12.45 1.69
CA PRO A 540 -3.36 -13.37 0.71
C PRO A 540 -4.35 -13.86 -0.35
N TRP A 541 -5.61 -14.06 0.03
CA TRP A 541 -6.66 -14.46 -0.90
C TRP A 541 -6.99 -13.35 -1.90
N ASP A 542 -7.08 -12.10 -1.44
CA ASP A 542 -7.33 -10.95 -2.32
C ASP A 542 -6.19 -10.75 -3.32
N LEU A 543 -4.94 -10.87 -2.88
CA LEU A 543 -3.77 -10.82 -3.76
C LEU A 543 -3.75 -11.98 -4.76
N TYR A 544 -4.10 -13.20 -4.32
CA TYR A 544 -4.26 -14.35 -5.21
C TYR A 544 -5.36 -14.11 -6.26
N ARG A 545 -6.50 -13.55 -5.86
CA ARG A 545 -7.56 -13.22 -6.82
C ARG A 545 -7.08 -12.23 -7.89
N ALA A 546 -6.26 -11.26 -7.51
CA ALA A 546 -5.74 -10.26 -8.43
C ALA A 546 -4.64 -10.80 -9.37
N SER A 547 -3.76 -11.69 -8.87
CA SER A 547 -2.57 -12.15 -9.58
C SER A 547 -2.61 -13.59 -10.09
N GLY A 548 -3.37 -14.46 -9.42
CA GLY A 548 -3.31 -15.92 -9.62
C GLY A 548 -2.14 -16.59 -8.90
N ASP A 549 -1.42 -15.90 -8.01
CA ASP A 549 -0.24 -16.41 -7.33
C ASP A 549 -0.56 -17.42 -6.23
N THR A 550 -0.48 -18.70 -6.55
CA THR A 550 -0.63 -19.82 -5.59
C THR A 550 0.56 -19.94 -4.63
N GLY A 551 1.74 -19.43 -5.00
CA GLY A 551 2.93 -19.43 -4.15
C GLY A 551 2.76 -18.51 -2.94
N LEU A 552 2.10 -17.36 -3.12
CA LEU A 552 1.75 -16.46 -2.03
C LEU A 552 0.78 -17.12 -1.04
N LEU A 553 -0.25 -17.82 -1.55
CA LEU A 553 -1.15 -18.59 -0.68
C LEU A 553 -0.40 -19.68 0.10
N ALA A 554 0.51 -20.41 -0.57
CA ALA A 554 1.30 -21.45 0.07
C ALA A 554 2.19 -20.88 1.19
N ALA A 555 2.82 -19.73 0.96
CA ALA A 555 3.68 -19.05 1.92
C ALA A 555 2.94 -18.59 3.19
N GLN A 556 1.65 -18.23 3.07
CA GLN A 556 0.85 -17.69 4.17
C GLN A 556 -0.09 -18.73 4.82
N TYR A 557 -0.22 -19.91 4.24
CA TYR A 557 -1.20 -20.90 4.67
C TYR A 557 -1.08 -21.31 6.14
N ASP A 558 0.12 -21.53 6.63
CA ASP A 558 0.37 -21.93 8.03
C ASP A 558 -0.03 -20.82 9.02
N SER A 559 0.25 -19.57 8.69
CA SER A 559 -0.16 -18.41 9.50
C SER A 559 -1.69 -18.30 9.56
N ALA A 560 -2.37 -18.42 8.42
CA ALA A 560 -3.82 -18.39 8.34
C ALA A 560 -4.47 -19.57 9.11
N ARG A 561 -3.88 -20.76 9.02
CA ARG A 561 -4.34 -21.94 9.75
C ARG A 561 -4.19 -21.77 11.26
N ARG A 562 -3.04 -21.30 11.76
CA ARG A 562 -2.80 -21.02 13.17
C ARG A 562 -3.81 -20.02 13.74
N TRP A 563 -4.16 -18.98 12.98
CA TRP A 563 -5.16 -18.01 13.36
C TRP A 563 -6.54 -18.64 13.56
N VAL A 564 -7.07 -19.36 12.56
CA VAL A 564 -8.42 -19.96 12.69
C VAL A 564 -8.46 -21.10 13.71
N ASP A 565 -7.37 -21.84 13.92
CA ASP A 565 -7.27 -22.87 14.94
C ASP A 565 -7.28 -22.24 16.35
N LEU A 566 -6.61 -21.09 16.58
CA LEU A 566 -6.71 -20.30 17.82
C LEU A 566 -8.16 -19.91 18.10
N ILE A 567 -8.83 -19.28 17.13
CA ILE A 567 -10.23 -18.83 17.33
C ILE A 567 -11.16 -20.03 17.56
N THR A 568 -10.91 -21.17 16.93
CA THR A 568 -11.63 -22.42 17.16
C THR A 568 -11.50 -22.88 18.62
N GLY A 569 -10.31 -22.78 19.20
CA GLY A 569 -10.08 -23.05 20.62
C GLY A 569 -10.83 -22.07 21.53
N LEU A 570 -10.85 -20.79 21.19
CA LEU A 570 -11.55 -19.75 21.96
C LEU A 570 -13.07 -19.89 21.92
N SER A 571 -13.64 -20.50 20.89
CA SER A 571 -15.10 -20.69 20.75
C SER A 571 -15.67 -21.80 21.63
N ASP A 572 -14.86 -22.59 22.35
CA ASP A 572 -15.24 -23.70 23.23
C ASP A 572 -16.25 -24.70 22.60
N GLY A 573 -16.18 -24.86 21.28
CA GLY A 573 -17.07 -25.75 20.54
C GLY A 573 -18.49 -25.21 20.31
N SER A 574 -18.82 -24.01 20.81
CA SER A 574 -20.12 -23.35 20.54
C SER A 574 -20.31 -22.91 19.09
N GLY A 575 -19.16 -22.67 18.39
CA GLY A 575 -19.14 -22.05 17.08
C GLY A 575 -19.29 -20.52 17.14
N LEU A 576 -19.34 -19.92 18.32
CA LEU A 576 -19.42 -18.46 18.51
C LEU A 576 -18.09 -17.93 19.03
N TRP A 577 -17.62 -16.86 18.44
CA TRP A 577 -16.52 -16.08 18.99
C TRP A 577 -17.09 -14.88 19.77
N ASN A 578 -17.56 -15.15 20.96
CA ASN A 578 -18.28 -14.21 21.82
C ASN A 578 -17.52 -13.86 23.10
N ARG A 579 -16.20 -13.93 23.07
CA ARG A 579 -15.29 -13.70 24.21
C ARG A 579 -14.13 -12.82 23.83
N GLY A 580 -13.51 -12.24 24.86
CA GLY A 580 -12.34 -11.41 24.71
C GLY A 580 -12.65 -9.99 24.23
N TYR A 581 -11.62 -9.18 24.16
CA TYR A 581 -11.73 -7.82 23.64
C TYR A 581 -11.86 -7.85 22.11
N GLN A 582 -12.74 -7.01 21.57
CA GLN A 582 -12.93 -6.84 20.14
C GLN A 582 -12.99 -5.35 19.81
N LEU A 583 -12.36 -4.96 18.72
CA LEU A 583 -12.37 -3.59 18.21
C LEU A 583 -13.74 -3.20 17.63
N GLY A 584 -14.52 -4.18 17.14
CA GLY A 584 -15.85 -3.96 16.59
C GLY A 584 -15.81 -3.20 15.26
N ASP A 585 -16.87 -2.43 14.99
CA ASP A 585 -16.94 -1.53 13.83
C ASP A 585 -16.27 -0.20 14.16
N TRP A 586 -14.93 -0.21 14.15
CA TRP A 586 -14.06 0.88 14.57
C TRP A 586 -14.44 2.20 13.88
N LEU A 587 -14.59 3.27 14.65
CA LEU A 587 -15.00 4.60 14.19
C LEU A 587 -16.40 4.61 13.54
N ASP A 588 -17.35 3.73 14.01
CA ASP A 588 -18.78 3.98 13.74
C ASP A 588 -19.09 5.43 14.10
N PRO A 589 -19.74 6.23 13.22
CA PRO A 589 -20.00 7.66 13.48
C PRO A 589 -20.76 7.95 14.76
N PHE A 590 -21.38 6.97 15.39
CA PHE A 590 -22.11 7.09 16.65
C PHE A 590 -21.32 6.55 17.85
N ALA A 591 -20.09 6.08 17.64
CA ALA A 591 -19.23 5.71 18.75
C ALA A 591 -18.85 6.96 19.58
N PRO A 592 -18.75 6.84 20.92
CA PRO A 592 -18.26 7.93 21.74
C PRO A 592 -16.85 8.36 21.33
N PRO A 593 -16.51 9.65 21.40
CA PRO A 593 -15.19 10.15 21.00
C PRO A 593 -14.02 9.51 21.77
N ASP A 594 -14.26 9.09 23.01
CA ASP A 594 -13.30 8.46 23.92
C ASP A 594 -13.31 6.92 23.87
N ASP A 595 -14.26 6.30 23.12
CA ASP A 595 -14.27 4.86 22.86
C ASP A 595 -14.66 4.58 21.39
N PRO A 596 -13.74 4.76 20.44
CA PRO A 596 -14.02 4.56 19.01
C PRO A 596 -14.40 3.12 18.65
N GLY A 597 -14.16 2.15 19.54
CA GLY A 597 -14.59 0.75 19.40
C GLY A 597 -16.02 0.50 19.89
N ALA A 598 -16.68 1.46 20.57
CA ALA A 598 -18.06 1.30 21.06
C ALA A 598 -19.11 1.63 19.97
N GLY A 599 -18.91 1.08 18.76
CA GLY A 599 -19.90 1.14 17.69
C GLY A 599 -21.22 0.48 18.07
N ARG A 600 -22.29 0.80 17.34
CA ARG A 600 -23.65 0.27 17.60
C ARG A 600 -23.82 -1.20 17.30
N THR A 601 -22.99 -1.77 16.44
CA THR A 601 -23.04 -3.19 16.08
C THR A 601 -22.35 -4.02 17.16
N ASP A 602 -23.01 -5.12 17.58
CA ASP A 602 -22.41 -6.06 18.54
C ASP A 602 -21.05 -6.55 18.03
N ARG A 603 -20.02 -6.33 18.84
CA ARG A 603 -18.63 -6.71 18.52
C ARG A 603 -18.46 -8.22 18.33
N HIS A 604 -19.22 -9.03 19.06
CA HIS A 604 -19.16 -10.49 18.98
C HIS A 604 -19.93 -11.04 17.77
N LEU A 605 -20.97 -10.34 17.32
CA LEU A 605 -21.58 -10.60 16.02
C LEU A 605 -20.53 -10.46 14.91
N ILE A 606 -19.80 -9.34 14.89
CA ILE A 606 -18.71 -9.10 13.93
C ILE A 606 -17.63 -10.18 14.06
N ALA A 607 -17.20 -10.49 15.29
CA ALA A 607 -16.16 -11.48 15.53
C ALA A 607 -16.55 -12.87 15.03
N THR A 608 -17.77 -13.31 15.33
CA THR A 608 -18.28 -14.62 14.86
C THR A 608 -18.42 -14.65 13.33
N ALA A 609 -18.82 -13.54 12.72
CA ALA A 609 -18.88 -13.42 11.26
C ALA A 609 -17.51 -13.55 10.60
N TYR A 610 -16.49 -12.83 11.10
CA TYR A 610 -15.11 -12.94 10.62
C TYR A 610 -14.53 -14.34 10.85
N TYR A 611 -14.84 -14.99 11.98
CA TYR A 611 -14.43 -16.36 12.23
C TYR A 611 -14.96 -17.31 11.14
N ALA A 612 -16.26 -17.24 10.80
CA ALA A 612 -16.84 -18.03 9.71
C ALA A 612 -16.16 -17.70 8.35
N TRP A 613 -15.90 -16.42 8.11
CA TRP A 613 -15.33 -15.94 6.85
C TRP A 613 -13.87 -16.38 6.67
N SER A 614 -13.04 -16.25 7.70
CA SER A 614 -11.66 -16.72 7.68
C SER A 614 -11.54 -18.24 7.55
N LEU A 615 -12.39 -19.01 8.22
CA LEU A 615 -12.46 -20.46 8.04
C LEU A 615 -12.75 -20.85 6.59
N ARG A 616 -13.67 -20.14 5.94
CA ARG A 616 -14.01 -20.36 4.53
C ARG A 616 -12.82 -20.06 3.61
N HIS A 617 -12.08 -18.96 3.87
CA HIS A 617 -10.89 -18.61 3.11
C HIS A 617 -9.76 -19.62 3.30
N VAL A 618 -9.55 -20.12 4.52
CA VAL A 618 -8.58 -21.20 4.78
C VAL A 618 -9.00 -22.47 4.03
N ALA A 619 -10.30 -22.80 4.03
CA ALA A 619 -10.82 -23.96 3.27
C ALA A 619 -10.58 -23.77 1.74
N TRP A 620 -10.87 -22.60 1.19
CA TRP A 620 -10.63 -22.31 -0.23
C TRP A 620 -9.14 -22.39 -0.56
N THR A 621 -8.29 -21.80 0.28
CA THR A 621 -6.82 -21.84 0.11
C THR A 621 -6.32 -23.28 0.16
N ALA A 622 -6.80 -24.10 1.12
CA ALA A 622 -6.48 -25.53 1.17
C ALA A 622 -6.87 -26.25 -0.12
N GLY A 623 -8.04 -25.92 -0.69
CA GLY A 623 -8.49 -26.46 -1.98
C GLY A 623 -7.57 -26.10 -3.14
N VAL A 624 -7.16 -24.84 -3.24
CA VAL A 624 -6.21 -24.37 -4.27
C VAL A 624 -4.85 -25.09 -4.13
N LEU A 625 -4.40 -25.33 -2.90
CA LEU A 625 -3.15 -26.01 -2.59
C LEU A 625 -3.24 -27.55 -2.64
N GLY A 626 -4.38 -28.13 -3.01
CA GLY A 626 -4.58 -29.57 -3.09
C GLY A 626 -4.64 -30.30 -1.74
N ARG A 627 -4.90 -29.58 -0.65
CA ARG A 627 -4.98 -30.11 0.72
C ARG A 627 -6.41 -30.51 1.06
N ASP A 628 -6.93 -31.55 0.41
CA ASP A 628 -8.35 -31.91 0.44
C ASP A 628 -8.91 -32.25 1.84
N ASP A 629 -8.12 -32.88 2.72
CA ASP A 629 -8.56 -33.20 4.09
C ASP A 629 -8.74 -31.93 4.93
N GLU A 630 -7.81 -31.01 4.84
CA GLU A 630 -7.87 -29.72 5.52
C GLU A 630 -9.01 -28.86 4.95
N ARG A 631 -9.19 -28.85 3.62
CA ARG A 631 -10.32 -28.20 2.96
C ARG A 631 -11.66 -28.67 3.53
N ARG A 632 -11.87 -29.99 3.65
CA ARG A 632 -13.12 -30.56 4.23
C ARG A 632 -13.28 -30.15 5.69
N ARG A 633 -12.23 -30.29 6.50
CA ARG A 633 -12.25 -29.93 7.92
C ARG A 633 -12.68 -28.48 8.14
N TYR A 634 -12.05 -27.54 7.45
CA TYR A 634 -12.32 -26.12 7.64
C TYR A 634 -13.65 -25.69 7.02
N GLN A 635 -14.09 -26.32 5.93
CA GLN A 635 -15.41 -26.09 5.36
C GLN A 635 -16.51 -26.55 6.35
N GLU A 636 -16.41 -27.75 6.91
CA GLU A 636 -17.36 -28.25 7.91
C GLU A 636 -17.41 -27.37 9.16
N LEU A 637 -16.26 -26.83 9.56
CA LEU A 637 -16.20 -25.93 10.70
C LEU A 637 -16.85 -24.58 10.35
N ALA A 638 -16.59 -24.03 9.18
CA ALA A 638 -17.23 -22.80 8.68
C ALA A 638 -18.77 -22.94 8.66
N ASP A 639 -19.26 -24.08 8.20
CA ASP A 639 -20.70 -24.35 8.14
C ASP A 639 -21.32 -24.43 9.55
N ARG A 640 -20.64 -25.04 10.54
CA ARG A 640 -21.07 -25.02 11.95
C ARG A 640 -21.11 -23.62 12.53
N VAL A 641 -20.05 -22.81 12.29
CA VAL A 641 -20.00 -21.43 12.77
C VAL A 641 -21.11 -20.59 12.13
N ARG A 642 -21.37 -20.77 10.84
CA ARG A 642 -22.49 -20.15 10.15
C ARG A 642 -23.84 -20.52 10.79
N GLN A 643 -24.04 -21.77 11.14
CA GLN A 643 -25.27 -22.22 11.83
C GLN A 643 -25.40 -21.59 13.21
N ALA A 644 -24.32 -21.53 13.97
CA ALA A 644 -24.25 -20.85 15.27
C ALA A 644 -24.55 -19.35 15.14
N PHE A 645 -23.96 -18.68 14.13
CA PHE A 645 -24.23 -17.28 13.82
C PHE A 645 -25.74 -17.06 13.55
N VAL A 646 -26.34 -17.87 12.70
CA VAL A 646 -27.80 -17.77 12.41
C VAL A 646 -28.63 -17.95 13.67
N SER A 647 -28.31 -18.96 14.48
CA SER A 647 -29.04 -19.23 15.71
C SER A 647 -28.98 -18.13 16.75
N GLU A 648 -27.82 -17.44 16.84
CA GLU A 648 -27.57 -16.41 17.87
C GLU A 648 -28.02 -15.03 17.39
N TYR A 649 -27.69 -14.68 16.13
CA TYR A 649 -27.77 -13.30 15.68
C TYR A 649 -28.91 -13.01 14.68
N VAL A 650 -29.66 -14.03 14.22
CA VAL A 650 -30.81 -13.83 13.33
C VAL A 650 -32.09 -14.14 14.08
N GLY A 651 -32.85 -13.10 14.38
CA GLY A 651 -34.10 -13.18 15.10
C GLY A 651 -35.35 -13.41 14.20
N PRO A 652 -36.53 -13.37 14.80
CA PRO A 652 -37.79 -13.51 14.07
C PRO A 652 -37.93 -12.44 12.96
N GLY A 653 -38.49 -12.84 11.82
CA GLY A 653 -38.67 -11.94 10.67
C GLY A 653 -37.39 -11.64 9.91
N SER A 654 -36.34 -12.45 10.12
CA SER A 654 -35.02 -12.28 9.49
C SER A 654 -34.31 -10.96 9.88
N LEU A 655 -34.61 -10.41 11.05
CA LEU A 655 -33.93 -9.24 11.60
C LEU A 655 -32.68 -9.65 12.35
N MET A 656 -31.60 -8.91 12.18
CA MET A 656 -30.39 -9.08 12.97
C MET A 656 -30.62 -8.61 14.42
N THR A 657 -29.99 -9.25 15.40
CA THR A 657 -30.02 -8.81 16.81
C THR A 657 -29.45 -7.41 16.99
N SER A 658 -28.42 -7.06 16.21
CA SER A 658 -27.97 -5.67 16.01
C SER A 658 -28.62 -5.14 14.73
N ASP A 659 -29.62 -4.27 14.85
CA ASP A 659 -30.36 -3.70 13.70
C ASP A 659 -29.61 -2.51 13.11
N THR A 660 -28.41 -2.74 12.54
CA THR A 660 -27.44 -1.75 12.05
C THR A 660 -27.01 -2.03 10.62
N GLN A 661 -26.57 -0.98 9.90
CA GLN A 661 -26.05 -1.13 8.53
C GLN A 661 -24.93 -2.18 8.48
N THR A 662 -23.99 -2.15 9.41
CA THR A 662 -22.84 -3.07 9.48
C THR A 662 -23.28 -4.52 9.68
N ALA A 663 -24.20 -4.78 10.60
CA ALA A 663 -24.66 -6.16 10.88
C ALA A 663 -25.24 -6.83 9.63
N TYR A 664 -26.11 -6.12 8.90
CA TYR A 664 -26.69 -6.65 7.65
C TYR A 664 -25.66 -6.75 6.54
N ALA A 665 -24.78 -5.75 6.40
CA ALA A 665 -23.74 -5.76 5.36
C ALA A 665 -22.79 -6.95 5.54
N VAL A 666 -22.30 -7.19 6.76
CA VAL A 666 -21.47 -8.35 7.12
C VAL A 666 -22.19 -9.67 6.85
N ALA A 667 -23.43 -9.82 7.34
CA ALA A 667 -24.20 -11.05 7.15
C ALA A 667 -24.46 -11.39 5.67
N LEU A 668 -24.69 -10.35 4.84
CA LEU A 668 -24.93 -10.49 3.40
C LEU A 668 -23.65 -10.80 2.63
N GLN A 669 -22.56 -10.06 2.89
CA GLN A 669 -21.32 -10.20 2.14
C GLN A 669 -20.53 -11.45 2.50
N PHE A 670 -20.60 -11.89 3.76
CA PHE A 670 -19.94 -13.11 4.20
C PHE A 670 -20.82 -14.37 4.00
N ASP A 671 -21.96 -14.22 3.32
CA ASP A 671 -22.90 -15.31 2.98
C ASP A 671 -23.30 -16.15 4.20
N LEU A 672 -23.66 -15.47 5.30
CA LEU A 672 -23.99 -16.11 6.56
C LEU A 672 -25.47 -16.51 6.67
N LEU A 673 -26.34 -15.89 5.87
CA LEU A 673 -27.77 -16.08 5.96
C LEU A 673 -28.22 -17.45 5.40
N PRO A 674 -29.27 -18.10 5.99
CA PRO A 674 -29.59 -19.49 5.71
C PRO A 674 -30.17 -19.75 4.32
N ASP A 675 -30.91 -18.80 3.76
CA ASP A 675 -31.64 -18.98 2.50
C ASP A 675 -31.87 -17.64 1.77
N ALA A 676 -32.33 -17.72 0.53
CA ALA A 676 -32.61 -16.58 -0.31
C ALA A 676 -33.68 -15.62 0.26
N ALA A 677 -34.70 -16.14 0.94
CA ALA A 677 -35.77 -15.33 1.50
C ALA A 677 -35.28 -14.47 2.67
N THR A 678 -34.45 -15.04 3.54
CA THR A 678 -33.77 -14.34 4.63
C THR A 678 -32.78 -13.30 4.07
N ARG A 679 -32.02 -13.67 3.03
CA ARG A 679 -31.11 -12.76 2.32
C ARG A 679 -31.84 -11.56 1.73
N ASP A 680 -32.99 -11.78 1.04
CA ASP A 680 -33.80 -10.71 0.47
C ASP A 680 -34.43 -9.82 1.56
N ALA A 681 -34.86 -10.40 2.69
CA ALA A 681 -35.35 -9.63 3.81
C ALA A 681 -34.27 -8.76 4.46
N ALA A 682 -33.07 -9.29 4.65
CA ALA A 682 -31.91 -8.56 5.15
C ALA A 682 -31.52 -7.41 4.22
N GLY A 683 -31.52 -7.64 2.90
CA GLY A 683 -31.25 -6.60 1.90
C GLY A 683 -32.27 -5.46 1.93
N ARG A 684 -33.57 -5.78 2.02
CA ARG A 684 -34.61 -4.77 2.21
C ARG A 684 -34.39 -3.98 3.50
N ARG A 685 -34.12 -4.65 4.62
CA ARG A 685 -33.89 -3.98 5.89
C ARG A 685 -32.68 -3.06 5.85
N LEU A 686 -31.57 -3.49 5.22
CA LEU A 686 -30.41 -2.65 5.00
C LEU A 686 -30.77 -1.38 4.20
N ALA A 687 -31.52 -1.53 3.12
CA ALA A 687 -31.99 -0.39 2.33
C ALA A 687 -32.90 0.56 3.13
N ASP A 688 -33.80 0.00 3.98
CA ASP A 688 -34.65 0.78 4.87
C ASP A 688 -33.84 1.56 5.92
N LEU A 689 -32.80 0.96 6.50
CA LEU A 689 -31.90 1.62 7.44
C LEU A 689 -31.12 2.76 6.78
N VAL A 690 -30.65 2.56 5.56
CA VAL A 690 -29.97 3.60 4.78
C VAL A 690 -30.93 4.76 4.50
N ALA A 691 -32.16 4.47 4.07
CA ALA A 691 -33.17 5.49 3.80
C ALA A 691 -33.60 6.24 5.08
N ALA A 692 -33.82 5.51 6.19
CA ALA A 692 -34.17 6.10 7.48
C ALA A 692 -33.07 7.01 8.04
N GLY A 693 -31.80 6.68 7.76
CA GLY A 693 -30.63 7.48 8.08
C GLY A 693 -30.38 8.66 7.13
N GLY A 694 -31.29 9.00 6.22
CA GLY A 694 -31.13 10.07 5.25
C GLY A 694 -30.05 9.78 4.19
N HIS A 695 -29.81 8.52 3.91
CA HIS A 695 -28.76 8.03 3.01
C HIS A 695 -27.34 8.38 3.46
N THR A 696 -27.12 8.56 4.77
CA THR A 696 -25.79 8.72 5.35
C THR A 696 -25.15 7.37 5.66
N ILE A 697 -23.83 7.30 5.57
CA ILE A 697 -23.05 6.14 5.99
C ILE A 697 -23.10 6.01 7.52
N GLN A 698 -23.45 4.86 8.03
CA GLN A 698 -23.59 4.63 9.47
C GLN A 698 -22.75 3.40 9.88
N THR A 699 -21.53 3.32 9.35
CA THR A 699 -20.59 2.24 9.55
C THR A 699 -19.21 2.80 9.88
N GLY A 700 -18.44 2.03 10.61
CA GLY A 700 -17.01 2.22 10.80
C GLY A 700 -16.20 1.46 9.74
N PHE A 701 -14.97 1.10 10.09
CA PHE A 701 -14.02 0.45 9.16
C PHE A 701 -14.55 -0.88 8.61
N ILE A 702 -15.19 -1.70 9.44
CA ILE A 702 -15.69 -3.02 9.05
C ILE A 702 -16.86 -2.94 8.08
N GLY A 703 -17.84 -2.09 8.37
CA GLY A 703 -19.06 -2.02 7.58
C GLY A 703 -18.91 -1.22 6.28
N THR A 704 -18.04 -0.22 6.26
CA THR A 704 -17.90 0.70 5.12
C THR A 704 -17.59 0.03 3.79
N PRO A 705 -16.64 -0.93 3.66
CA PRO A 705 -16.38 -1.61 2.39
C PRO A 705 -17.52 -2.53 1.96
N LEU A 706 -18.41 -2.93 2.88
CA LEU A 706 -19.39 -3.98 2.67
C LEU A 706 -20.80 -3.46 2.36
N VAL A 707 -21.17 -2.24 2.82
CA VAL A 707 -22.55 -1.76 2.75
C VAL A 707 -23.03 -1.55 1.31
N ALA A 708 -22.28 -0.86 0.44
CA ALA A 708 -22.66 -0.63 -0.95
C ALA A 708 -22.68 -1.93 -1.77
N PRO A 709 -21.68 -2.84 -1.67
CA PRO A 709 -21.75 -4.17 -2.27
C PRO A 709 -22.95 -5.01 -1.79
N ALA A 710 -23.31 -4.95 -0.49
CA ALA A 710 -24.45 -5.70 0.07
C ALA A 710 -25.77 -5.22 -0.50
N LEU A 711 -25.97 -3.91 -0.62
CA LEU A 711 -27.12 -3.31 -1.28
C LEU A 711 -27.21 -3.75 -2.74
N SER A 712 -26.10 -3.69 -3.48
CA SER A 712 -26.07 -4.09 -4.89
C SER A 712 -26.29 -5.60 -5.08
N ALA A 713 -25.75 -6.44 -4.21
CA ALA A 713 -25.94 -7.89 -4.25
C ALA A 713 -27.41 -8.31 -4.00
N THR A 714 -28.18 -7.45 -3.32
CA THR A 714 -29.60 -7.63 -3.03
C THR A 714 -30.53 -6.77 -3.89
N ARG A 715 -30.01 -6.19 -4.99
CA ARG A 715 -30.75 -5.39 -5.99
C ARG A 715 -31.31 -4.06 -5.46
N HIS A 716 -30.64 -3.48 -4.47
CA HIS A 716 -30.93 -2.15 -3.92
C HIS A 716 -29.93 -1.09 -4.42
N ASP A 717 -29.58 -1.15 -5.72
CA ASP A 717 -28.60 -0.25 -6.32
C ASP A 717 -28.94 1.22 -6.14
N ALA A 718 -30.25 1.57 -6.18
CA ALA A 718 -30.69 2.95 -5.95
C ALA A 718 -30.26 3.48 -4.55
N SER A 719 -30.37 2.65 -3.51
CA SER A 719 -29.94 2.98 -2.15
C SER A 719 -28.41 3.07 -2.06
N ALA A 720 -27.69 2.20 -2.76
CA ALA A 720 -26.22 2.24 -2.81
C ALA A 720 -25.72 3.54 -3.48
N TYR A 721 -26.34 3.94 -4.60
CA TYR A 721 -25.99 5.20 -5.25
C TYR A 721 -26.39 6.43 -4.43
N ALA A 722 -27.54 6.40 -3.75
CA ALA A 722 -27.96 7.50 -2.87
C ALA A 722 -26.97 7.65 -1.70
N LEU A 723 -26.45 6.55 -1.17
CA LEU A 723 -25.42 6.53 -0.13
C LEU A 723 -24.09 7.12 -0.65
N LEU A 724 -23.63 6.70 -1.85
CA LEU A 724 -22.41 7.21 -2.47
C LEU A 724 -22.48 8.73 -2.72
N LEU A 725 -23.63 9.20 -3.21
CA LEU A 725 -23.81 10.59 -3.65
C LEU A 725 -24.29 11.55 -2.54
N GLN A 726 -24.43 11.04 -1.31
CA GLN A 726 -24.70 11.86 -0.14
C GLN A 726 -23.56 12.84 0.13
N GLN A 727 -23.89 14.09 0.46
CA GLN A 727 -22.91 15.16 0.71
C GLN A 727 -22.92 15.69 2.15
N GLU A 728 -23.88 15.25 2.96
CA GLU A 728 -23.90 15.60 4.39
C GLU A 728 -23.12 14.55 5.20
N CYS A 729 -22.52 14.99 6.31
CA CYS A 729 -21.80 14.11 7.23
C CYS A 729 -22.76 13.16 7.96
N PRO A 730 -22.43 11.89 8.07
CA PRO A 730 -21.27 11.16 7.54
C PRO A 730 -21.48 10.66 6.11
N SER A 731 -20.58 11.00 5.19
CA SER A 731 -20.59 10.50 3.82
C SER A 731 -19.22 10.69 3.15
N TRP A 732 -18.94 9.94 2.07
CA TRP A 732 -17.67 10.06 1.32
C TRP A 732 -17.52 11.44 0.65
N LEU A 733 -18.62 12.04 0.15
CA LEU A 733 -18.54 13.32 -0.55
C LEU A 733 -18.59 14.53 0.41
N TYR A 734 -18.88 14.33 1.68
CA TYR A 734 -18.80 15.39 2.69
C TYR A 734 -17.40 16.01 2.77
N ALA A 735 -16.36 15.18 2.79
CA ALA A 735 -14.98 15.64 2.84
C ALA A 735 -14.63 16.57 1.67
N LEU A 736 -15.25 16.36 0.48
CA LEU A 736 -14.99 17.20 -0.69
C LEU A 736 -15.53 18.63 -0.54
N LYS A 737 -16.55 18.86 0.32
CA LYS A 737 -17.02 20.22 0.65
C LYS A 737 -15.97 21.03 1.42
N HIS A 738 -15.00 20.34 2.02
CA HIS A 738 -13.89 20.93 2.77
C HIS A 738 -12.57 20.77 2.00
N ASP A 739 -12.63 20.72 0.66
CA ASP A 739 -11.46 20.61 -0.23
C ASP A 739 -10.52 19.45 0.09
N ALA A 740 -11.06 18.32 0.58
CA ALA A 740 -10.28 17.13 0.83
C ALA A 740 -9.61 16.61 -0.46
N THR A 741 -8.34 16.31 -0.35
CA THR A 741 -7.51 15.76 -1.44
C THR A 741 -7.00 14.36 -1.17
N THR A 742 -7.37 13.83 -0.02
CA THR A 742 -7.12 12.48 0.50
C THR A 742 -8.37 11.98 1.23
N VAL A 743 -8.42 10.69 1.56
CA VAL A 743 -9.47 10.09 2.39
C VAL A 743 -9.12 10.36 3.86
N TRP A 744 -10.12 10.67 4.66
CA TRP A 744 -9.98 10.94 6.08
C TRP A 744 -10.18 9.67 6.92
N GLU A 745 -9.62 9.68 8.13
CA GLU A 745 -9.74 8.57 9.08
C GLU A 745 -11.18 8.41 9.59
N ARG A 746 -11.82 9.53 9.94
CA ARG A 746 -13.20 9.57 10.39
C ARG A 746 -14.04 10.49 9.52
N TRP A 747 -15.33 10.26 9.50
CA TRP A 747 -16.27 10.99 8.65
C TRP A 747 -16.33 12.49 8.93
N ASP A 748 -16.10 12.88 10.18
CA ASP A 748 -16.16 14.25 10.70
C ASP A 748 -14.79 14.77 11.14
N SER A 749 -13.68 14.37 10.49
CA SER A 749 -12.33 14.89 10.78
C SER A 749 -12.30 16.42 10.72
N MET A 750 -13.12 17.02 9.85
CA MET A 750 -13.47 18.42 9.90
C MET A 750 -14.97 18.52 10.19
N LEU A 751 -15.35 19.34 11.17
CA LEU A 751 -16.74 19.53 11.58
C LEU A 751 -17.50 20.42 10.58
N PRO A 752 -18.85 20.41 10.57
CA PRO A 752 -19.62 21.21 9.62
C PRO A 752 -19.39 22.72 9.68
N ASP A 753 -18.89 23.23 10.80
CA ASP A 753 -18.50 24.63 10.96
C ASP A 753 -17.10 24.98 10.44
N GLY A 754 -16.39 23.98 9.89
CA GLY A 754 -15.02 24.12 9.36
C GLY A 754 -13.92 23.99 10.40
N THR A 755 -14.24 23.70 11.66
CA THR A 755 -13.22 23.43 12.67
C THR A 755 -12.75 21.98 12.62
N VAL A 756 -11.48 21.76 12.95
CA VAL A 756 -10.90 20.40 13.01
C VAL A 756 -11.46 19.67 14.23
N ASN A 757 -11.95 18.44 14.04
CA ASN A 757 -12.49 17.61 15.11
C ASN A 757 -11.51 17.53 16.29
N PRO A 758 -11.96 17.75 17.54
CA PRO A 758 -11.09 17.77 18.72
C PRO A 758 -10.58 16.39 19.13
N GLY A 759 -11.15 15.29 18.59
CA GLY A 759 -10.75 13.91 18.92
C GLY A 759 -9.34 13.57 18.43
N GLU A 760 -8.69 12.64 19.11
CA GLU A 760 -7.32 12.22 18.80
C GLU A 760 -7.25 11.35 17.52
N MET A 761 -8.34 10.64 17.19
CA MET A 761 -8.44 9.83 15.97
C MET A 761 -8.82 10.73 14.77
N THR A 762 -7.98 11.71 14.47
CA THR A 762 -8.20 12.68 13.41
C THR A 762 -6.98 12.77 12.51
N SER A 763 -6.98 11.99 11.43
CA SER A 763 -6.02 12.07 10.33
C SER A 763 -6.76 12.49 9.06
N PHE A 764 -6.12 13.32 8.25
CA PHE A 764 -6.67 13.73 6.96
C PHE A 764 -6.11 12.91 5.79
N ASN A 765 -5.25 11.92 6.07
CA ASN A 765 -4.72 10.99 5.08
C ASN A 765 -4.70 9.56 5.65
N HIS A 766 -5.81 8.83 5.43
CA HIS A 766 -6.04 7.51 5.99
C HIS A 766 -6.86 6.68 4.98
N TYR A 767 -6.32 5.60 4.43
CA TYR A 767 -6.90 4.96 3.25
C TYR A 767 -8.10 4.05 3.52
N ALA A 768 -8.33 3.60 4.77
CA ALA A 768 -9.29 2.54 5.09
C ALA A 768 -10.71 2.79 4.53
N LEU A 769 -11.30 3.97 4.76
CA LEU A 769 -12.62 4.33 4.25
C LEU A 769 -12.66 4.49 2.71
N GLY A 770 -11.49 4.55 2.07
CA GLY A 770 -11.34 4.52 0.61
C GLY A 770 -11.60 3.17 -0.04
N ALA A 771 -11.82 2.11 0.75
CA ALA A 771 -12.19 0.78 0.26
C ALA A 771 -13.48 0.78 -0.60
N VAL A 772 -14.31 1.82 -0.54
CA VAL A 772 -15.45 2.04 -1.45
C VAL A 772 -15.05 2.02 -2.94
N ALA A 773 -13.80 2.34 -3.26
CA ALA A 773 -13.33 2.31 -4.64
C ALA A 773 -13.43 0.91 -5.28
N GLN A 774 -13.34 -0.16 -4.50
CA GLN A 774 -13.62 -1.52 -4.99
C GLN A 774 -15.02 -1.61 -5.60
N TRP A 775 -16.05 -1.03 -4.94
CA TRP A 775 -17.40 -1.01 -5.47
C TRP A 775 -17.54 -0.12 -6.72
N LEU A 776 -16.78 0.99 -6.79
CA LEU A 776 -16.73 1.81 -8.01
C LEU A 776 -16.21 1.01 -9.21
N HIS A 777 -15.15 0.22 -9.01
CA HIS A 777 -14.55 -0.61 -10.05
C HIS A 777 -15.47 -1.76 -10.47
N THR A 778 -15.95 -2.54 -9.49
CA THR A 778 -16.64 -3.80 -9.76
C THR A 778 -18.13 -3.65 -10.05
N THR A 779 -18.74 -2.54 -9.62
CA THR A 779 -20.19 -2.33 -9.74
C THR A 779 -20.52 -1.10 -10.57
N VAL A 780 -19.99 0.10 -10.24
CA VAL A 780 -20.32 1.31 -11.01
C VAL A 780 -19.78 1.19 -12.43
N ALA A 781 -18.50 0.90 -12.60
CA ALA A 781 -17.94 0.59 -13.92
C ALA A 781 -18.27 -0.84 -14.35
N GLY A 782 -18.29 -1.78 -13.42
CA GLY A 782 -18.69 -3.17 -13.66
C GLY A 782 -17.56 -4.09 -14.12
N LEU A 783 -16.31 -3.86 -13.74
CA LEU A 783 -15.17 -4.70 -14.08
C LEU A 783 -14.76 -5.56 -12.88
N ASP A 784 -14.84 -6.89 -13.00
CA ASP A 784 -14.45 -7.82 -11.95
C ASP A 784 -13.78 -9.08 -12.50
N ALA A 785 -12.90 -9.69 -11.71
CA ALA A 785 -12.29 -10.98 -12.00
C ALA A 785 -13.21 -12.11 -11.51
N SER A 786 -13.71 -12.95 -12.40
CA SER A 786 -14.47 -14.16 -12.03
C SER A 786 -13.58 -15.39 -11.81
N ALA A 787 -12.33 -15.36 -12.28
CA ALA A 787 -11.28 -16.32 -11.95
C ALA A 787 -9.99 -15.58 -11.56
N PRO A 788 -9.12 -16.20 -10.75
CA PRO A 788 -7.88 -15.58 -10.28
C PRO A 788 -7.00 -15.07 -11.42
N GLY A 789 -6.33 -13.94 -11.19
CA GLY A 789 -5.44 -13.28 -12.16
C GLY A 789 -6.17 -12.70 -13.37
N TYR A 790 -7.50 -12.49 -13.32
CA TYR A 790 -8.31 -12.04 -14.46
C TYR A 790 -8.28 -13.02 -15.65
N ARG A 791 -8.05 -14.31 -15.40
CA ARG A 791 -8.15 -15.33 -16.45
C ARG A 791 -9.56 -15.41 -17.02
N GLU A 792 -10.57 -15.16 -16.20
CA GLU A 792 -11.94 -14.94 -16.61
C GLU A 792 -12.40 -13.59 -16.07
N VAL A 793 -12.89 -12.74 -16.98
CA VAL A 793 -13.37 -11.41 -16.66
C VAL A 793 -14.88 -11.34 -16.81
N VAL A 794 -15.53 -10.72 -15.86
CA VAL A 794 -16.95 -10.41 -15.94
C VAL A 794 -17.16 -8.90 -15.93
N PHE A 795 -17.94 -8.45 -16.90
CA PHE A 795 -18.38 -7.06 -17.01
C PHE A 795 -19.85 -6.96 -16.58
N ARG A 796 -20.13 -6.26 -15.51
CA ARG A 796 -21.47 -6.10 -14.90
C ARG A 796 -21.82 -4.63 -14.71
N PRO A 797 -21.96 -3.84 -15.78
CA PRO A 797 -22.30 -2.43 -15.62
C PRO A 797 -23.65 -2.27 -14.93
N ARG A 798 -23.72 -1.41 -13.92
CA ARG A 798 -24.95 -1.09 -13.18
C ARG A 798 -25.19 0.41 -13.18
N PRO A 799 -25.71 0.98 -14.28
CA PRO A 799 -26.04 2.40 -14.34
C PRO A 799 -27.02 2.82 -13.24
N GLY A 800 -26.74 3.94 -12.57
CA GLY A 800 -27.56 4.45 -11.47
C GLY A 800 -27.11 5.81 -10.98
N GLY A 801 -27.82 6.40 -10.03
CA GLY A 801 -27.46 7.68 -9.39
C GLY A 801 -27.30 8.87 -10.32
N GLY A 802 -27.87 8.84 -11.52
CA GLY A 802 -27.69 9.89 -12.53
C GLY A 802 -26.34 9.85 -13.27
N ILE A 803 -25.49 8.85 -13.02
CA ILE A 803 -24.27 8.61 -13.78
C ILE A 803 -24.65 8.11 -15.16
N THR A 804 -24.20 8.82 -16.19
CA THR A 804 -24.54 8.53 -17.59
C THR A 804 -23.50 7.72 -18.34
N TRP A 805 -22.27 7.67 -17.83
CA TRP A 805 -21.20 6.78 -18.29
C TRP A 805 -20.22 6.50 -17.17
N ALA A 806 -19.57 5.35 -17.25
CA ALA A 806 -18.41 5.05 -16.43
C ALA A 806 -17.43 4.13 -17.18
N SER A 807 -16.18 4.19 -16.78
CA SER A 807 -15.11 3.36 -17.32
C SER A 807 -14.20 2.87 -16.20
N ALA A 808 -13.65 1.67 -16.40
CA ALA A 808 -12.54 1.15 -15.62
C ALA A 808 -11.60 0.39 -16.53
N ALA A 809 -10.31 0.46 -16.20
CA ALA A 809 -9.27 -0.32 -16.86
C ALA A 809 -8.33 -0.90 -15.82
N HIS A 810 -7.82 -2.12 -16.08
CA HIS A 810 -6.86 -2.78 -15.21
C HIS A 810 -5.80 -3.52 -16.02
N GLU A 811 -4.52 -3.30 -15.68
CA GLU A 811 -3.39 -4.03 -16.24
C GLU A 811 -3.24 -5.38 -15.53
N SER A 812 -3.97 -6.38 -16.02
CA SER A 812 -3.92 -7.73 -15.48
C SER A 812 -2.63 -8.47 -15.87
N PRO A 813 -2.34 -9.65 -15.29
CA PRO A 813 -1.24 -10.51 -15.74
C PRO A 813 -1.29 -10.88 -17.22
N TYR A 814 -2.47 -10.93 -17.84
CA TYR A 814 -2.65 -11.22 -19.27
C TYR A 814 -2.58 -9.99 -20.17
N GLY A 815 -2.72 -8.78 -19.62
CA GLY A 815 -2.77 -7.51 -20.32
C GLY A 815 -3.95 -6.64 -19.89
N CYS A 816 -4.19 -5.58 -20.65
CA CYS A 816 -5.24 -4.62 -20.31
C CYS A 816 -6.64 -5.25 -20.40
N VAL A 817 -7.39 -5.15 -19.30
CA VAL A 817 -8.82 -5.42 -19.21
C VAL A 817 -9.52 -4.09 -19.05
N ALA A 818 -10.55 -3.80 -19.87
CA ALA A 818 -11.22 -2.51 -19.77
C ALA A 818 -12.72 -2.61 -20.07
N ILE A 819 -13.48 -1.73 -19.45
CA ILE A 819 -14.88 -1.46 -19.73
C ILE A 819 -15.12 0.04 -19.84
N ARG A 820 -15.95 0.44 -20.77
CA ARG A 820 -16.64 1.73 -20.81
C ARG A 820 -18.09 1.50 -21.17
N TRP A 821 -18.99 2.04 -20.39
CA TRP A 821 -20.40 2.04 -20.76
C TRP A 821 -20.96 3.46 -20.85
N GLU A 822 -21.94 3.62 -21.73
CA GLU A 822 -22.69 4.86 -21.92
C GLU A 822 -24.18 4.56 -21.95
N LEU A 823 -24.95 5.32 -21.16
CA LEU A 823 -26.39 5.22 -21.06
C LEU A 823 -27.04 6.27 -21.97
N GLY A 824 -27.56 5.86 -23.11
CA GLY A 824 -28.41 6.67 -23.98
C GLY A 824 -29.86 6.69 -23.53
N ALA A 825 -30.73 7.42 -24.24
CA ALA A 825 -32.15 7.55 -23.89
C ALA A 825 -32.93 6.21 -23.90
N ALA A 826 -32.53 5.25 -24.71
CA ALA A 826 -33.17 3.93 -24.81
C ALA A 826 -32.21 2.77 -24.90
N GLU A 827 -30.92 3.01 -24.88
CA GLU A 827 -29.89 2.01 -25.16
C GLU A 827 -28.69 2.17 -24.19
N LEU A 828 -28.20 1.05 -23.68
CA LEU A 828 -26.91 0.94 -22.98
C LEU A 828 -25.87 0.43 -23.98
N THR A 829 -24.86 1.24 -24.25
CA THR A 829 -23.69 0.86 -25.04
C THR A 829 -22.56 0.46 -24.11
N VAL A 830 -21.93 -0.69 -24.36
CA VAL A 830 -20.82 -1.20 -23.55
C VAL A 830 -19.67 -1.54 -24.49
N GLU A 831 -18.54 -0.90 -24.29
CA GLU A 831 -17.26 -1.24 -24.91
C GLU A 831 -16.39 -1.98 -23.91
N THR A 832 -15.82 -3.12 -24.31
CA THR A 832 -15.00 -3.96 -23.45
C THR A 832 -13.72 -4.35 -24.15
N THR A 833 -12.66 -4.53 -23.39
CA THR A 833 -11.38 -5.10 -23.86
C THR A 833 -11.04 -6.34 -23.03
N VAL A 834 -10.84 -7.47 -23.74
CA VAL A 834 -10.43 -8.75 -23.16
C VAL A 834 -9.06 -9.11 -23.74
N PRO A 835 -8.00 -9.26 -22.92
CA PRO A 835 -6.67 -9.58 -23.42
C PRO A 835 -6.56 -11.02 -23.92
N THR A 836 -5.57 -11.29 -24.77
CA THR A 836 -5.25 -12.65 -25.22
C THR A 836 -4.84 -13.51 -24.01
N GLY A 837 -5.39 -14.72 -23.91
CA GLY A 837 -5.17 -15.64 -22.78
C GLY A 837 -6.22 -15.52 -21.67
N ALA A 838 -7.09 -14.52 -21.73
CA ALA A 838 -8.27 -14.41 -20.87
C ALA A 838 -9.57 -14.65 -21.65
N THR A 839 -10.64 -14.93 -20.91
CA THR A 839 -12.01 -15.00 -21.43
C THR A 839 -12.86 -13.92 -20.79
N GLY A 840 -13.88 -13.43 -21.50
CA GLY A 840 -14.73 -12.37 -20.99
C GLY A 840 -16.22 -12.62 -21.25
N ARG A 841 -17.06 -12.07 -20.38
CA ARG A 841 -18.52 -12.02 -20.59
C ARG A 841 -19.11 -10.74 -20.03
N ILE A 842 -20.18 -10.27 -20.66
CA ILE A 842 -21.04 -9.22 -20.10
C ILE A 842 -22.22 -9.91 -19.42
N GLU A 843 -22.48 -9.56 -18.17
CA GLU A 843 -23.72 -9.85 -17.48
C GLU A 843 -24.57 -8.58 -17.43
N TRP A 844 -25.66 -8.57 -18.19
CA TRP A 844 -26.50 -7.40 -18.36
C TRP A 844 -27.42 -7.16 -17.15
N PRO A 845 -27.87 -5.93 -16.90
CA PRO A 845 -28.79 -5.62 -15.80
C PRO A 845 -30.10 -6.39 -15.83
N ASP A 846 -30.55 -6.84 -17.01
CA ASP A 846 -31.76 -7.66 -17.22
C ASP A 846 -31.52 -9.16 -17.03
N GLY A 847 -30.33 -9.59 -16.62
CA GLY A 847 -29.92 -10.99 -16.39
C GLY A 847 -29.42 -11.72 -17.64
N GLY A 848 -29.37 -11.09 -18.83
CA GLY A 848 -28.78 -11.69 -20.02
C GLY A 848 -27.26 -11.80 -19.94
N VAL A 849 -26.66 -12.78 -20.63
CA VAL A 849 -25.21 -12.99 -20.72
C VAL A 849 -24.74 -12.91 -22.15
N THR A 850 -23.65 -12.22 -22.41
CA THR A 850 -22.97 -12.17 -23.73
C THR A 850 -21.52 -12.59 -23.56
N LEU A 851 -21.10 -13.64 -24.25
CA LEU A 851 -19.69 -14.04 -24.29
C LEU A 851 -18.92 -13.08 -25.22
N LEU A 852 -17.69 -12.75 -24.85
CA LEU A 852 -16.86 -11.80 -25.57
C LEU A 852 -15.66 -12.50 -26.20
N PRO A 853 -15.31 -12.15 -27.46
CA PRO A 853 -14.02 -12.51 -28.02
C PRO A 853 -12.89 -11.73 -27.35
N THR A 854 -11.65 -12.19 -27.51
CA THR A 854 -10.46 -11.40 -27.17
C THR A 854 -10.36 -10.16 -28.08
N GLY A 855 -9.79 -9.08 -27.56
CA GLY A 855 -9.73 -7.77 -28.21
C GLY A 855 -10.82 -6.81 -27.73
N THR A 856 -10.95 -5.68 -28.41
CA THR A 856 -11.98 -4.66 -28.07
C THR A 856 -13.27 -4.94 -28.80
N THR A 857 -14.38 -4.96 -28.09
CA THR A 857 -15.74 -5.23 -28.61
C THR A 857 -16.71 -4.17 -28.12
N SER A 858 -17.54 -3.63 -29.01
CA SER A 858 -18.66 -2.75 -28.67
C SER A 858 -19.98 -3.51 -28.80
N THR A 859 -20.76 -3.51 -27.76
CA THR A 859 -22.07 -4.21 -27.71
C THR A 859 -23.14 -3.23 -27.24
N ARG A 860 -24.36 -3.36 -27.82
CA ARG A 860 -25.48 -2.49 -27.47
C ARG A 860 -26.67 -3.32 -27.02
N ARG A 861 -27.43 -2.80 -26.04
CA ARG A 861 -28.65 -3.43 -25.56
C ARG A 861 -29.72 -2.39 -25.26
N GLN A 862 -30.97 -2.68 -25.62
CA GLN A 862 -32.07 -1.80 -25.24
C GLN A 862 -32.18 -1.73 -23.72
N HIS A 863 -32.22 -0.53 -23.19
CA HIS A 863 -32.40 -0.27 -21.78
C HIS A 863 -33.84 0.16 -21.59
N LEU A 864 -34.66 -0.69 -20.98
CA LEU A 864 -35.99 -0.31 -20.51
C LEU A 864 -35.76 0.62 -19.31
N ALA A 865 -35.86 1.93 -19.52
CA ALA A 865 -35.84 2.89 -18.43
C ALA A 865 -36.92 2.44 -17.43
N SER A 866 -36.54 2.07 -16.21
CA SER A 866 -37.49 1.97 -15.10
C SER A 866 -38.17 3.34 -15.02
N ALA A 867 -39.49 3.36 -15.18
CA ALA A 867 -40.28 4.59 -15.10
C ALA A 867 -39.89 5.35 -13.82
N PRO A 868 -39.59 6.65 -13.89
CA PRO A 868 -39.28 7.41 -12.71
C PRO A 868 -40.45 7.26 -11.74
N THR A 869 -40.21 6.65 -10.59
CA THR A 869 -41.15 6.76 -9.47
C THR A 869 -41.22 8.23 -9.09
N CYS A 870 -42.26 8.91 -9.60
CA CYS A 870 -42.57 10.26 -9.16
C CYS A 870 -42.65 10.26 -7.64
N PRO A 871 -41.91 11.08 -6.93
CA PRO A 871 -42.18 11.26 -5.50
C PRO A 871 -43.60 11.81 -5.40
N ALA A 872 -44.43 11.12 -4.62
CA ALA A 872 -45.79 11.60 -4.33
C ALA A 872 -45.65 13.01 -3.78
N GLU A 873 -46.30 13.98 -4.47
CA GLU A 873 -46.39 15.35 -3.97
C GLU A 873 -46.89 15.36 -2.52
N PRO A 874 -46.25 16.08 -1.61
CA PRO A 874 -46.77 16.23 -0.26
C PRO A 874 -48.12 16.91 -0.34
N GLN A 875 -49.17 16.23 0.13
CA GLN A 875 -50.53 16.80 0.24
C GLN A 875 -50.46 18.16 0.95
N ARG A 876 -50.75 19.23 0.23
CA ARG A 876 -50.96 20.55 0.80
C ARG A 876 -52.10 20.48 1.81
N HIS A 877 -51.77 20.50 3.09
CA HIS A 877 -52.75 20.79 4.14
C HIS A 877 -53.33 22.17 3.90
N LYS A 878 -54.65 22.21 3.64
CA LYS A 878 -55.43 23.44 3.58
C LYS A 878 -55.25 24.24 4.86
N ARG A 879 -54.66 25.41 4.75
CA ARG A 879 -54.71 26.44 5.83
C ARG A 879 -56.15 26.79 6.10
N VAL A 880 -56.62 26.46 7.27
CA VAL A 880 -57.83 27.04 7.84
C VAL A 880 -57.44 28.43 8.37
N SER A 881 -58.00 29.47 7.75
CA SER A 881 -57.96 30.85 8.25
C SER A 881 -58.63 30.94 9.60
N ARG A 882 -57.97 31.43 10.63
CA ARG A 882 -58.60 31.95 11.85
C ARG A 882 -58.22 33.40 12.02
N ASP A 883 -59.28 34.15 12.16
CA ASP A 883 -59.37 35.60 12.30
C ASP A 883 -58.49 36.19 13.41
N GLN A 884 -58.11 37.40 13.15
CA GLN A 884 -57.55 38.38 14.11
C GLN A 884 -58.49 38.58 15.31
N LYS A 885 -57.92 38.56 16.52
CA LYS A 885 -58.37 39.46 17.62
C LYS A 885 -57.15 39.96 18.38
N THR A 886 -56.97 41.22 18.31
CA THR A 886 -56.14 42.13 19.13
C THR A 886 -56.59 42.09 20.60
N TRP A 887 -55.61 42.28 21.48
CA TRP A 887 -55.56 42.87 22.84
C TRP A 887 -54.12 42.56 23.37
N GLY A 888 -53.23 43.46 23.76
CA GLY A 888 -53.36 44.66 24.53
C GLY A 888 -52.48 44.50 25.77
N ALA A 889 -51.28 45.08 25.78
CA ALA A 889 -50.33 45.41 26.86
C ALA A 889 -50.57 44.88 28.29
N GLY A 890 -49.49 44.41 28.92
CA GLY A 890 -49.22 44.19 30.34
C GLY A 890 -47.82 43.56 30.49
#